data_cf6681ac158602b3107c86027782e986
#
_entry.id   cf6681ac158602b3107c86027782e986
#
_cell.length_a   1.000
_cell.length_b   1.000
_cell.length_c   1.000
_cell.angle_alpha   90.00
_cell.angle_beta   90.00
_cell.angle_gamma   90.00
#
_symmetry.space_group_name_H-M   'P 1'
#
loop_
_entity.id
_entity.type
_entity.pdbx_description
1 polymer ?
#
loop_
_entity_poly.entity_id
_entity_poly.type
_entity_poly.pdbx_seq_one_letter_code
_entity_poly.pdbx_strand_id
1 'polypeptide(L)'
;MCETANVMAKESIPFRVVLELVDTAVFTTTGRHLSNIEVVVLQGSWQGERYSQIAEQQGYTLEYLKNDIGSKLWRQLSQALGEKISKANLRAVLQQRIYQQEQKTQNIKAEALAEQSTIAHQRSLVQQDATAFHLVYTPSNPVSRVETTKPLMEVGLVRLNNSDRSLPNPVQDSSSPVIDNSSLNAVKLPQPLYHNLPPREHITLVGRDAEVKRLLEYLSFEHPTPRIGIEGIGGVGKTALVLDVAHHYWQIGREAESENISRESLPKFEAIIFISAKPQHFTACGILPRFRRERTLRDIFTSIARTLKCWDTPPASLEEAWEQIHLCLAKVRTLLIIDNLDTFEERQNVLGFLYELPPTVKVVITSREPTPFTVIHLAALPQTEALNLIKQQAREKGVKLSLGKSQQLYQITGGIPAAIVYGVSQLAAGYALQDVSLCLLKSKGEFSHFYFGSVVQRLQGQPAHRLLMALAMFPKPPIREAVCAVASVNDPIAAAEGLVQLQQLSLIQHQQRRYTLLPLARSCILAQLAANSEFECLARNRWVDWYLSFVREHGGEDWNGWDDYQPLGQEWENIINVMDWCIARDRYTDACQLWRDVKYYIYSPAHQRDRLTNWETPLIWLDWLIQAAQTREDWSTAAEMMDARAGKLAQQLLSERRRLAEDNRHGAVEDM
;
A
#
# COMPACT_ATOMS: atom_id res chain seq x y z
N MET A 1 -45.11 32.73 10.75
CA MET A 1 -43.84 31.97 10.84
C MET A 1 -44.18 30.52 11.19
N CYS A 2 -44.76 29.80 10.25
CA CYS A 2 -45.05 28.36 10.29
C CYS A 2 -45.37 27.96 8.85
N GLU A 3 -44.35 27.72 8.03
CA GLU A 3 -44.54 27.18 6.65
C GLU A 3 -43.24 26.95 5.89
N THR A 4 -42.15 26.53 6.55
CA THR A 4 -40.89 26.14 5.84
C THR A 4 -40.30 24.81 6.32
N ALA A 5 -41.11 23.92 6.85
CA ALA A 5 -40.66 22.64 7.41
C ALA A 5 -41.19 21.42 6.63
N ASN A 6 -41.41 21.51 5.31
CA ASN A 6 -41.95 20.33 4.61
C ASN A 6 -41.58 20.22 3.14
N VAL A 7 -40.31 20.46 2.78
CA VAL A 7 -39.75 20.07 1.46
C VAL A 7 -38.28 19.67 1.64
N MET A 8 -38.04 18.54 2.27
CA MET A 8 -36.81 17.78 2.03
C MET A 8 -37.20 16.44 1.42
N ALA A 9 -36.80 16.29 0.17
CA ALA A 9 -37.00 15.11 -0.64
C ALA A 9 -36.56 13.84 0.09
N LYS A 10 -37.35 12.78 -0.04
CA LYS A 10 -37.04 11.40 0.36
C LYS A 10 -35.77 10.91 -0.38
N GLU A 11 -34.60 11.28 0.06
CA GLU A 11 -33.39 10.54 -0.34
C GLU A 11 -33.48 9.15 0.31
N SER A 12 -33.55 8.12 -0.51
CA SER A 12 -33.60 6.74 -0.06
C SER A 12 -32.21 6.38 0.51
N ILE A 13 -32.13 6.16 1.83
CA ILE A 13 -30.89 5.72 2.49
C ILE A 13 -30.41 4.42 1.82
N PRO A 14 -29.16 4.37 1.31
CA PRO A 14 -28.64 3.16 0.68
C PRO A 14 -28.55 2.00 1.69
N PHE A 15 -28.94 0.80 1.26
CA PHE A 15 -28.93 -0.39 2.13
C PHE A 15 -27.54 -0.66 2.77
N ARG A 16 -26.46 -0.29 2.10
CA ARG A 16 -25.10 -0.42 2.64
C ARG A 16 -24.92 0.29 3.98
N VAL A 17 -25.46 1.50 4.14
CA VAL A 17 -25.39 2.26 5.40
C VAL A 17 -26.18 1.57 6.50
N VAL A 18 -27.31 1.01 6.14
CA VAL A 18 -28.17 0.21 7.05
C VAL A 18 -27.45 -1.05 7.51
N LEU A 19 -26.85 -1.77 6.57
CA LEU A 19 -26.11 -3.00 6.85
C LEU A 19 -24.92 -2.75 7.78
N GLU A 20 -24.15 -1.70 7.54
CA GLU A 20 -22.98 -1.34 8.36
C GLU A 20 -23.39 -1.00 9.80
N LEU A 21 -24.44 -0.21 9.97
CA LEU A 21 -24.97 0.14 11.28
C LEU A 21 -25.47 -1.09 12.06
N VAL A 22 -26.21 -1.96 11.38
CA VAL A 22 -26.83 -3.14 11.99
C VAL A 22 -25.77 -4.20 12.31
N ASP A 23 -24.88 -4.47 11.40
CA ASP A 23 -23.82 -5.48 11.56
C ASP A 23 -22.84 -5.08 12.67
N THR A 24 -22.47 -3.80 12.75
CA THR A 24 -21.66 -3.26 13.84
C THR A 24 -22.35 -3.41 15.20
N ALA A 25 -23.65 -3.12 15.28
CA ALA A 25 -24.41 -3.25 16.53
C ALA A 25 -24.53 -4.72 16.97
N VAL A 26 -24.78 -5.62 16.03
CA VAL A 26 -24.85 -7.07 16.30
C VAL A 26 -23.48 -7.61 16.73
N PHE A 27 -22.40 -7.23 16.03
CA PHE A 27 -21.04 -7.63 16.38
C PHE A 27 -20.64 -7.16 17.79
N THR A 28 -20.95 -5.92 18.14
CA THR A 28 -20.65 -5.37 19.47
C THR A 28 -21.35 -6.14 20.60
N THR A 29 -22.56 -6.65 20.33
CA THR A 29 -23.38 -7.30 21.35
C THR A 29 -23.15 -8.82 21.41
N THR A 30 -22.88 -9.45 20.26
CA THR A 30 -22.84 -10.93 20.16
C THR A 30 -21.46 -11.50 19.82
N GLY A 31 -20.48 -10.64 19.45
CA GLY A 31 -19.15 -11.04 19.00
C GLY A 31 -19.12 -11.67 17.60
N ARG A 32 -20.23 -11.73 16.87
CA ARG A 32 -20.30 -12.27 15.51
C ARG A 32 -20.97 -11.32 14.52
N HIS A 33 -20.57 -11.38 13.29
CA HIS A 33 -21.22 -10.68 12.18
C HIS A 33 -22.51 -11.39 11.74
N LEU A 34 -23.36 -10.64 11.02
CA LEU A 34 -24.53 -11.20 10.38
C LEU A 34 -24.12 -12.26 9.35
N SER A 35 -24.78 -13.39 9.33
CA SER A 35 -24.61 -14.41 8.29
C SER A 35 -25.24 -13.96 6.97
N ASN A 36 -24.81 -14.55 5.84
CA ASN A 36 -25.32 -14.19 4.52
C ASN A 36 -26.84 -14.27 4.43
N ILE A 37 -27.45 -15.26 5.06
CA ILE A 37 -28.92 -15.44 5.04
C ILE A 37 -29.62 -14.37 5.91
N GLU A 38 -29.02 -13.96 7.02
CA GLU A 38 -29.53 -12.88 7.86
C GLU A 38 -29.46 -11.53 7.10
N VAL A 39 -28.38 -11.30 6.33
CA VAL A 39 -28.22 -10.12 5.43
C VAL A 39 -29.28 -10.12 4.34
N VAL A 40 -29.55 -11.27 3.70
CA VAL A 40 -30.60 -11.41 2.68
C VAL A 40 -31.97 -11.07 3.26
N VAL A 41 -32.32 -11.59 4.44
CA VAL A 41 -33.59 -11.29 5.12
C VAL A 41 -33.69 -9.83 5.51
N LEU A 42 -32.59 -9.23 5.98
CA LEU A 42 -32.49 -7.81 6.32
C LEU A 42 -32.71 -6.94 5.06
N GLN A 43 -32.03 -7.26 3.96
CA GLN A 43 -32.11 -6.52 2.70
C GLN A 43 -33.49 -6.55 2.09
N GLY A 44 -34.11 -7.72 1.94
CA GLY A 44 -35.46 -7.85 1.43
C GLY A 44 -36.50 -7.14 2.34
N SER A 45 -36.29 -7.21 3.66
CA SER A 45 -37.13 -6.48 4.62
C SER A 45 -36.96 -4.96 4.52
N TRP A 46 -35.76 -4.46 4.27
CA TRP A 46 -35.48 -3.05 4.00
C TRP A 46 -36.15 -2.57 2.71
N GLN A 47 -36.16 -3.40 1.67
CA GLN A 47 -36.81 -3.13 0.38
C GLN A 47 -38.35 -3.25 0.45
N GLY A 48 -38.90 -3.76 1.57
CA GLY A 48 -40.33 -3.93 1.76
C GLY A 48 -40.90 -5.24 1.18
N GLU A 49 -40.03 -6.17 0.77
CA GLU A 49 -40.43 -7.47 0.20
C GLU A 49 -41.09 -8.38 1.24
N ARG A 50 -42.01 -9.24 0.79
CA ARG A 50 -42.59 -10.27 1.65
C ARG A 50 -41.63 -11.46 1.79
N TYR A 51 -41.72 -12.21 2.88
CA TYR A 51 -40.90 -13.42 3.06
C TYR A 51 -41.06 -14.44 1.91
N SER A 52 -42.27 -14.53 1.30
CA SER A 52 -42.49 -15.38 0.13
C SER A 52 -41.66 -14.95 -1.08
N GLN A 53 -41.51 -13.63 -1.31
CA GLN A 53 -40.71 -13.07 -2.38
C GLN A 53 -39.21 -13.29 -2.15
N ILE A 54 -38.75 -13.04 -0.92
CA ILE A 54 -37.35 -13.28 -0.55
C ILE A 54 -37.02 -14.78 -0.69
N ALA A 55 -37.91 -15.67 -0.27
CA ALA A 55 -37.75 -17.11 -0.36
C ALA A 55 -37.63 -17.59 -1.81
N GLU A 56 -38.53 -17.12 -2.69
CA GLU A 56 -38.56 -17.45 -4.10
C GLU A 56 -37.28 -16.96 -4.83
N GLN A 57 -36.85 -15.72 -4.60
CA GLN A 57 -35.66 -15.13 -5.24
C GLN A 57 -34.38 -15.83 -4.83
N GLN A 58 -34.31 -16.35 -3.62
CA GLN A 58 -33.07 -16.87 -3.04
C GLN A 58 -33.05 -18.41 -2.90
N GLY A 59 -34.10 -19.09 -3.34
CA GLY A 59 -34.18 -20.56 -3.32
C GLY A 59 -34.35 -21.18 -1.93
N TYR A 60 -34.95 -20.45 -0.99
CA TYR A 60 -35.21 -20.94 0.37
C TYR A 60 -36.71 -21.25 0.57
N THR A 61 -37.05 -22.05 1.61
CA THR A 61 -38.46 -22.23 1.98
C THR A 61 -38.98 -21.07 2.82
N LEU A 62 -40.24 -20.71 2.63
CA LEU A 62 -40.88 -19.61 3.36
C LEU A 62 -40.83 -19.85 4.88
N GLU A 63 -41.06 -21.08 5.33
CA GLU A 63 -41.06 -21.45 6.75
C GLU A 63 -39.68 -21.27 7.37
N TYR A 64 -38.63 -21.68 6.68
CA TYR A 64 -37.24 -21.51 7.14
C TYR A 64 -36.88 -20.04 7.31
N LEU A 65 -37.14 -19.20 6.30
CA LEU A 65 -36.83 -17.77 6.40
C LEU A 65 -37.66 -17.03 7.46
N LYS A 66 -38.93 -17.40 7.63
CA LYS A 66 -39.82 -16.73 8.59
C LYS A 66 -39.59 -17.19 10.04
N ASN A 67 -39.51 -18.48 10.25
CA ASN A 67 -39.54 -19.07 11.60
C ASN A 67 -38.13 -19.23 12.18
N ASP A 68 -37.17 -19.69 11.38
CA ASP A 68 -35.82 -19.98 11.87
C ASP A 68 -34.88 -18.79 11.78
N ILE A 69 -34.85 -18.11 10.63
CA ILE A 69 -33.92 -16.98 10.42
C ILE A 69 -34.51 -15.68 10.89
N GLY A 70 -35.70 -15.31 10.43
CA GLY A 70 -36.33 -14.03 10.74
C GLY A 70 -36.55 -13.84 12.24
N SER A 71 -37.12 -14.85 12.90
CA SER A 71 -37.39 -14.80 14.35
C SER A 71 -36.12 -14.59 15.19
N LYS A 72 -35.00 -15.23 14.80
CA LYS A 72 -33.70 -15.08 15.46
C LYS A 72 -33.08 -13.71 15.15
N LEU A 73 -33.13 -13.29 13.89
CA LEU A 73 -32.60 -12.00 13.45
C LEU A 73 -33.26 -10.84 14.18
N TRP A 74 -34.60 -10.78 14.23
CA TRP A 74 -35.30 -9.67 14.90
C TRP A 74 -35.04 -9.63 16.41
N ARG A 75 -34.88 -10.79 17.04
CA ARG A 75 -34.51 -10.85 18.46
C ARG A 75 -33.10 -10.33 18.68
N GLN A 76 -32.14 -10.70 17.85
CA GLN A 76 -30.77 -10.24 17.93
C GLN A 76 -30.66 -8.73 17.68
N LEU A 77 -31.35 -8.23 16.65
CA LEU A 77 -31.41 -6.80 16.36
C LEU A 77 -32.04 -6.01 17.49
N SER A 78 -33.12 -6.52 18.11
CA SER A 78 -33.75 -5.88 19.25
C SER A 78 -32.79 -5.81 20.44
N GLN A 79 -32.00 -6.82 20.70
CA GLN A 79 -30.99 -6.85 21.74
C GLN A 79 -29.83 -5.90 21.43
N ALA A 80 -29.32 -5.93 20.19
CA ALA A 80 -28.18 -5.13 19.77
C ALA A 80 -28.49 -3.63 19.72
N LEU A 81 -29.72 -3.28 19.35
CA LEU A 81 -30.15 -1.89 19.22
C LEU A 81 -30.90 -1.36 20.44
N GLY A 82 -31.17 -2.20 21.44
CA GLY A 82 -31.81 -1.78 22.71
C GLY A 82 -33.28 -1.42 22.60
N GLU A 83 -33.96 -1.77 21.48
CA GLU A 83 -35.37 -1.50 21.24
C GLU A 83 -36.03 -2.63 20.45
N LYS A 84 -37.37 -2.80 20.59
CA LYS A 84 -38.09 -3.89 19.93
C LYS A 84 -38.14 -3.71 18.41
N ILE A 85 -37.42 -4.55 17.67
CA ILE A 85 -37.36 -4.55 16.24
C ILE A 85 -38.13 -5.73 15.66
N SER A 86 -38.87 -5.44 14.62
CA SER A 86 -39.60 -6.41 13.81
C SER A 86 -39.52 -6.01 12.33
N LYS A 87 -39.87 -6.93 11.43
CA LYS A 87 -39.93 -6.61 10.01
C LYS A 87 -40.78 -5.36 9.70
N ALA A 88 -41.86 -5.12 10.45
CA ALA A 88 -42.78 -4.02 10.22
C ALA A 88 -42.21 -2.65 10.56
N ASN A 89 -41.38 -2.54 11.63
CA ASN A 89 -40.87 -1.26 12.12
C ASN A 89 -39.37 -1.05 11.79
N LEU A 90 -38.70 -2.04 11.23
CA LEU A 90 -37.25 -2.02 10.89
C LEU A 90 -36.83 -0.71 10.20
N ARG A 91 -37.56 -0.33 9.15
CA ARG A 91 -37.21 0.84 8.33
C ARG A 91 -37.30 2.14 9.12
N ALA A 92 -38.36 2.30 9.89
CA ALA A 92 -38.56 3.51 10.69
C ALA A 92 -37.49 3.66 11.78
N VAL A 93 -37.19 2.58 12.52
CA VAL A 93 -36.19 2.57 13.59
C VAL A 93 -34.80 2.87 13.06
N LEU A 94 -34.39 2.21 11.97
CA LEU A 94 -33.05 2.43 11.41
C LEU A 94 -32.89 3.79 10.76
N GLN A 95 -33.91 4.33 10.09
CA GLN A 95 -33.90 5.69 9.56
C GLN A 95 -33.73 6.74 10.69
N GLN A 96 -34.44 6.58 11.77
CA GLN A 96 -34.32 7.48 12.91
C GLN A 96 -32.94 7.45 13.55
N ARG A 97 -32.32 6.29 13.68
CA ARG A 97 -30.94 6.13 14.22
C ARG A 97 -29.88 6.71 13.32
N ILE A 98 -29.98 6.48 12.03
CA ILE A 98 -29.04 7.06 11.04
C ILE A 98 -29.10 8.58 11.12
N TYR A 99 -30.31 9.15 11.15
CA TYR A 99 -30.50 10.59 11.28
C TYR A 99 -29.90 11.17 12.59
N GLN A 100 -30.09 10.47 13.70
CA GLN A 100 -29.50 10.87 15.00
C GLN A 100 -27.96 10.80 14.98
N GLN A 101 -27.42 9.83 14.30
CA GLN A 101 -25.96 9.67 14.17
C GLN A 101 -25.37 10.75 13.26
N GLU A 102 -26.05 11.11 12.18
CA GLU A 102 -25.67 12.22 11.30
C GLU A 102 -25.72 13.56 12.03
N GLN A 103 -26.76 13.82 12.82
CA GLN A 103 -26.85 15.03 13.66
C GLN A 103 -25.73 15.12 14.69
N LYS A 104 -25.39 14.02 15.37
CA LYS A 104 -24.24 13.98 16.29
C LYS A 104 -22.94 14.29 15.57
N THR A 105 -22.76 13.74 14.39
CA THR A 105 -21.54 13.98 13.58
C THR A 105 -21.48 15.42 13.08
N GLN A 106 -22.62 16.03 12.73
CA GLN A 106 -22.69 17.44 12.34
C GLN A 106 -22.42 18.37 13.52
N ASN A 107 -22.93 18.07 14.71
CA ASN A 107 -22.66 18.85 15.91
C ASN A 107 -21.17 18.79 16.31
N ILE A 108 -20.53 17.62 16.26
CA ILE A 108 -19.08 17.47 16.50
C ILE A 108 -18.27 18.25 15.47
N LYS A 109 -18.69 18.25 14.19
CA LYS A 109 -18.04 19.05 13.15
C LYS A 109 -18.25 20.55 13.36
N ALA A 110 -19.42 20.96 13.80
CA ALA A 110 -19.71 22.36 14.10
C ALA A 110 -18.91 22.85 15.32
N GLU A 111 -18.76 22.04 16.36
CA GLU A 111 -17.91 22.33 17.52
C GLU A 111 -16.44 22.43 17.12
N ALA A 112 -15.92 21.49 16.31
CA ALA A 112 -14.55 21.55 15.79
C ALA A 112 -14.30 22.76 14.87
N LEU A 113 -15.28 23.18 14.07
CA LEU A 113 -15.20 24.40 13.26
C LEU A 113 -15.25 25.68 14.12
N ALA A 114 -16.06 25.67 15.20
CA ALA A 114 -16.10 26.76 16.16
C ALA A 114 -14.76 26.91 16.91
N GLU A 115 -14.15 25.81 17.33
CA GLU A 115 -12.81 25.81 17.91
C GLU A 115 -11.75 26.31 16.91
N GLN A 116 -11.78 25.86 15.66
CA GLN A 116 -10.89 26.37 14.61
C GLN A 116 -11.10 27.85 14.31
N SER A 117 -12.34 28.35 14.33
CA SER A 117 -12.64 29.78 14.13
C SER A 117 -12.15 30.62 15.31
N THR A 118 -12.22 30.10 16.53
CA THR A 118 -11.70 30.77 17.73
C THR A 118 -10.18 30.87 17.70
N ILE A 119 -9.51 29.79 17.27
CA ILE A 119 -8.05 29.77 17.06
C ILE A 119 -7.63 30.71 15.91
N ALA A 120 -8.41 30.78 14.81
CA ALA A 120 -8.17 31.70 13.71
C ALA A 120 -8.41 33.17 14.12
N HIS A 121 -9.40 33.43 14.96
CA HIS A 121 -9.65 34.76 15.49
C HIS A 121 -8.55 35.22 16.46
N GLN A 122 -8.04 34.31 17.31
CA GLN A 122 -6.88 34.58 18.13
C GLN A 122 -5.62 34.85 17.30
N ARG A 123 -5.41 34.10 16.20
CA ARG A 123 -4.31 34.37 15.25
C ARG A 123 -4.46 35.70 14.53
N SER A 124 -5.69 36.10 14.17
CA SER A 124 -5.98 37.40 13.55
C SER A 124 -5.72 38.58 14.49
N LEU A 125 -6.02 38.45 15.77
CA LEU A 125 -5.70 39.46 16.78
C LEU A 125 -4.20 39.63 16.98
N VAL A 126 -3.43 38.55 16.98
CA VAL A 126 -1.96 38.61 17.04
C VAL A 126 -1.35 39.20 15.75
N GLN A 127 -1.98 38.99 14.59
CA GLN A 127 -1.56 39.63 13.32
C GLN A 127 -1.92 41.13 13.25
N GLN A 128 -3.00 41.56 13.86
CA GLN A 128 -3.38 43.00 13.88
C GLN A 128 -2.44 43.85 14.74
N ASP A 129 -1.86 43.29 15.80
CA ASP A 129 -0.83 43.99 16.58
C ASP A 129 0.52 44.06 15.82
N ALA A 130 0.79 43.12 14.89
CA ALA A 130 2.00 43.16 14.06
C ALA A 130 1.88 44.13 12.87
N THR A 131 0.68 44.46 12.40
CA THR A 131 0.45 45.40 11.27
C THR A 131 0.42 46.87 11.66
N ALA A 132 0.41 47.19 12.96
CA ALA A 132 0.53 48.58 13.44
C ALA A 132 1.94 49.18 13.26
N PHE A 133 2.94 48.40 12.84
CA PHE A 133 4.33 48.86 12.60
C PHE A 133 4.75 48.94 11.12
N HIS A 134 3.86 48.67 10.15
CA HIS A 134 4.17 48.70 8.72
C HIS A 134 3.27 49.70 7.95
N LEU A 135 3.45 50.98 8.24
CA LEU A 135 3.06 52.04 7.33
C LEU A 135 4.29 52.90 7.07
N VAL A 136 5.02 52.61 6.05
CA VAL A 136 5.74 53.55 5.15
C VAL A 136 6.53 52.74 4.11
N TYR A 137 6.24 52.97 2.85
CA TYR A 137 6.88 52.59 1.60
C TYR A 137 6.25 51.48 0.75
N THR A 138 5.49 51.94 -0.25
CA THR A 138 5.33 51.27 -1.55
C THR A 138 6.23 51.97 -2.59
N PRO A 139 6.75 51.25 -3.60
CA PRO A 139 6.41 51.57 -4.98
C PRO A 139 6.15 50.33 -5.90
N SER A 140 5.04 50.48 -6.60
CA SER A 140 4.72 50.31 -8.05
C SER A 140 5.53 49.33 -8.93
N ASN A 141 4.76 48.46 -9.57
CA ASN A 141 4.99 47.69 -10.83
C ASN A 141 5.41 48.63 -12.01
N PRO A 142 5.77 48.13 -13.25
CA PRO A 142 5.41 46.85 -13.90
C PRO A 142 6.43 46.26 -14.95
N VAL A 143 6.10 45.04 -15.46
CA VAL A 143 6.17 44.53 -16.86
C VAL A 143 7.55 44.29 -17.52
N SER A 144 7.85 43.08 -17.99
CA SER A 144 7.70 42.68 -19.40
C SER A 144 8.38 41.31 -19.70
N ARG A 145 7.72 40.58 -20.58
CA ARG A 145 8.11 39.44 -21.40
C ARG A 145 9.44 39.65 -22.15
N VAL A 146 10.23 38.57 -22.27
CA VAL A 146 11.03 38.29 -23.50
C VAL A 146 11.13 36.80 -23.72
N GLU A 147 10.70 36.38 -24.90
CA GLU A 147 10.98 35.12 -25.57
C GLU A 147 12.43 35.10 -26.06
N THR A 148 13.06 33.91 -26.12
CA THR A 148 14.00 33.53 -27.23
C THR A 148 14.37 32.08 -27.10
N THR A 149 13.95 31.33 -28.05
CA THR A 149 14.64 30.64 -29.20
C THR A 149 15.44 29.37 -28.90
N LYS A 150 15.02 28.35 -29.67
CA LYS A 150 15.63 27.02 -29.91
C LYS A 150 17.02 27.16 -30.59
N PRO A 151 17.82 26.04 -30.62
CA PRO A 151 17.82 25.33 -31.88
C PRO A 151 17.75 23.78 -31.79
N LEU A 152 17.29 23.28 -32.88
CA LEU A 152 17.15 21.94 -33.41
C LEU A 152 18.42 21.06 -33.38
N MET A 153 18.20 19.72 -33.19
CA MET A 153 18.87 18.73 -34.03
C MET A 153 17.95 17.54 -34.28
N GLU A 154 17.72 17.31 -35.55
CA GLU A 154 17.03 16.17 -36.15
C GLU A 154 17.91 14.90 -36.10
N VAL A 155 17.32 13.74 -35.90
CA VAL A 155 17.70 12.49 -36.57
C VAL A 155 16.47 11.60 -36.72
N GLY A 156 15.99 11.46 -37.91
CA GLY A 156 15.74 10.27 -38.73
C GLY A 156 14.60 9.32 -38.28
N LEU A 157 13.39 9.59 -38.75
CA LEU A 157 12.28 8.62 -38.85
C LEU A 157 12.38 7.85 -40.16
N VAL A 158 12.45 6.53 -40.09
CA VAL A 158 12.12 5.67 -41.25
C VAL A 158 10.71 5.13 -41.02
N ARG A 159 9.78 5.64 -41.82
CA ARG A 159 8.44 5.09 -42.06
C ARG A 159 8.55 3.95 -43.05
N LEU A 160 7.87 2.84 -42.81
CA LEU A 160 7.43 1.94 -43.85
C LEU A 160 5.89 1.87 -43.89
N ASN A 161 5.38 2.27 -45.05
CA ASN A 161 3.97 2.34 -45.40
C ASN A 161 3.38 0.96 -45.67
N ASN A 162 2.13 0.80 -45.25
CA ASN A 162 1.16 -0.16 -45.81
C ASN A 162 0.71 0.27 -47.20
N SER A 163 0.61 -0.64 -48.14
CA SER A 163 -0.51 -0.70 -49.11
C SER A 163 -0.56 -2.00 -49.88
N ASP A 164 -1.74 -2.59 -49.86
CA ASP A 164 -2.47 -3.28 -50.94
C ASP A 164 -1.96 -4.55 -51.62
N ARG A 165 -2.68 -5.64 -51.53
CA ARG A 165 -3.56 -6.13 -52.56
C ARG A 165 -3.99 -7.60 -52.39
N SER A 166 -5.28 -7.78 -52.36
CA SER A 166 -6.17 -8.65 -53.16
C SER A 166 -5.85 -10.13 -53.36
N LEU A 167 -6.84 -10.92 -52.95
CA LEU A 167 -7.14 -12.32 -53.32
C LEU A 167 -7.20 -12.54 -54.82
N PRO A 168 -6.95 -13.78 -55.33
CA PRO A 168 -7.94 -14.46 -56.08
C PRO A 168 -8.23 -15.93 -55.69
N ASN A 169 -9.44 -16.34 -55.98
CA ASN A 169 -10.11 -17.60 -55.79
C ASN A 169 -9.72 -18.67 -56.87
N PRO A 170 -10.29 -19.87 -56.85
CA PRO A 170 -9.61 -21.15 -56.89
C PRO A 170 -9.69 -21.85 -58.25
N VAL A 171 -8.78 -22.80 -58.52
CA VAL A 171 -8.93 -23.75 -59.61
C VAL A 171 -8.81 -25.17 -59.05
N GLN A 172 -9.85 -25.95 -59.29
CA GLN A 172 -9.87 -27.39 -59.19
C GLN A 172 -8.95 -28.00 -60.27
N ASP A 173 -8.15 -29.00 -59.94
CA ASP A 173 -8.02 -30.14 -60.81
C ASP A 173 -7.59 -31.43 -60.12
N SER A 174 -8.22 -32.48 -60.56
CA SER A 174 -8.17 -33.86 -60.14
C SER A 174 -6.91 -34.57 -60.69
N SER A 175 -6.21 -35.34 -59.87
CA SER A 175 -5.69 -36.68 -60.25
C SER A 175 -4.96 -37.30 -59.08
N SER A 176 -5.40 -38.47 -58.63
CA SER A 176 -4.71 -39.37 -57.71
C SER A 176 -3.51 -40.05 -58.40
N PRO A 177 -2.44 -40.30 -57.64
CA PRO A 177 -1.79 -41.59 -57.75
C PRO A 177 -1.72 -42.30 -56.38
N VAL A 178 -1.92 -43.59 -56.47
CA VAL A 178 -1.69 -44.63 -55.47
C VAL A 178 -0.21 -44.60 -55.06
N ILE A 179 0.10 -44.50 -53.78
CA ILE A 179 1.43 -44.74 -53.23
C ILE A 179 1.34 -45.67 -52.02
N ASP A 180 2.13 -46.65 -52.15
CA ASP A 180 2.57 -47.78 -51.38
C ASP A 180 2.64 -47.57 -49.85
N ASN A 181 2.08 -48.51 -49.12
CA ASN A 181 2.11 -48.64 -47.67
C ASN A 181 3.35 -49.37 -47.21
N SER A 182 4.47 -48.68 -46.98
CA SER A 182 5.55 -49.23 -46.16
C SER A 182 6.52 -48.11 -45.69
N SER A 183 6.18 -47.53 -44.57
CA SER A 183 7.01 -46.90 -43.52
C SER A 183 6.25 -45.81 -42.78
N LEU A 184 5.24 -46.21 -41.98
CA LEU A 184 4.61 -45.37 -41.01
C LEU A 184 5.58 -45.21 -39.79
N ASN A 185 6.51 -44.27 -39.91
CA ASN A 185 6.96 -43.54 -38.74
C ASN A 185 5.75 -42.74 -38.25
N ALA A 186 5.12 -43.22 -37.19
CA ALA A 186 4.05 -42.53 -36.52
C ALA A 186 4.55 -41.13 -36.12
N VAL A 187 4.20 -40.12 -36.92
CA VAL A 187 4.26 -38.72 -36.52
C VAL A 187 3.33 -38.63 -35.31
N LYS A 188 3.92 -38.59 -34.12
CA LYS A 188 3.22 -38.32 -32.89
C LYS A 188 2.57 -36.96 -33.07
N LEU A 189 1.25 -36.92 -33.28
CA LEU A 189 0.48 -35.69 -33.27
C LEU A 189 0.82 -34.94 -31.98
N PRO A 190 1.09 -33.62 -32.01
CA PRO A 190 1.38 -32.87 -30.81
C PRO A 190 0.24 -33.03 -29.83
N GLN A 191 0.53 -33.52 -28.65
CA GLN A 191 -0.45 -33.68 -27.57
C GLN A 191 -0.92 -32.27 -27.16
N PRO A 192 -2.25 -32.03 -26.95
CA PRO A 192 -2.74 -30.74 -26.55
C PRO A 192 -2.14 -30.32 -25.22
N LEU A 193 -1.71 -29.05 -25.12
CA LEU A 193 -1.17 -28.49 -23.88
C LEU A 193 -2.27 -28.45 -22.81
N TYR A 194 -2.11 -29.23 -21.74
CA TYR A 194 -3.03 -29.23 -20.61
C TYR A 194 -2.84 -27.99 -19.76
N HIS A 195 -3.89 -27.22 -19.47
CA HIS A 195 -3.81 -26.09 -18.55
C HIS A 195 -5.10 -25.78 -17.83
N ASN A 196 -4.99 -25.13 -16.66
CA ASN A 196 -6.08 -24.54 -15.90
C ASN A 196 -5.82 -23.06 -15.57
N LEU A 197 -5.03 -22.36 -16.40
CA LEU A 197 -4.70 -20.95 -16.20
C LEU A 197 -5.98 -20.09 -16.16
N PRO A 198 -6.08 -19.15 -15.20
CA PRO A 198 -7.13 -18.15 -15.22
C PRO A 198 -6.95 -17.21 -16.42
N PRO A 199 -8.01 -16.51 -16.87
CA PRO A 199 -7.89 -15.50 -17.91
C PRO A 199 -6.93 -14.40 -17.52
N ARG A 200 -6.28 -13.76 -18.51
CA ARG A 200 -5.42 -12.59 -18.27
C ARG A 200 -6.23 -11.43 -17.72
N GLU A 201 -5.89 -10.95 -16.55
CA GLU A 201 -6.50 -9.76 -15.94
C GLU A 201 -5.84 -8.45 -16.39
N HIS A 202 -4.62 -8.51 -16.97
CA HIS A 202 -3.82 -7.35 -17.38
C HIS A 202 -3.31 -7.50 -18.80
N ILE A 203 -3.24 -6.38 -19.52
CA ILE A 203 -2.78 -6.35 -20.93
C ILE A 203 -1.25 -6.47 -20.97
N THR A 204 -0.54 -5.82 -20.06
CA THR A 204 0.94 -5.83 -20.00
C THR A 204 1.43 -5.72 -18.55
N LEU A 205 2.50 -6.44 -18.26
CA LEU A 205 3.24 -6.31 -17.01
C LEU A 205 4.25 -5.14 -17.14
N VAL A 206 4.21 -4.17 -16.24
CA VAL A 206 5.04 -2.97 -16.30
C VAL A 206 6.23 -3.08 -15.34
N GLY A 207 7.43 -2.78 -15.82
CA GLY A 207 8.63 -2.61 -15.01
C GLY A 207 9.12 -3.88 -14.31
N ARG A 208 8.96 -5.05 -14.96
CA ARG A 208 9.38 -6.35 -14.45
C ARG A 208 10.20 -7.16 -15.45
N ASP A 209 10.80 -6.49 -16.43
CA ASP A 209 11.51 -7.17 -17.52
C ASP A 209 12.69 -8.01 -17.02
N ALA A 210 13.41 -7.52 -16.02
CA ALA A 210 14.53 -8.23 -15.41
C ALA A 210 14.09 -9.49 -14.67
N GLU A 211 13.00 -9.40 -13.89
CA GLU A 211 12.45 -10.53 -13.14
C GLU A 211 11.80 -11.56 -14.08
N VAL A 212 11.12 -11.12 -15.13
CA VAL A 212 10.59 -11.99 -16.20
C VAL A 212 11.73 -12.75 -16.85
N LYS A 213 12.78 -12.06 -17.29
CA LYS A 213 13.96 -12.69 -17.92
C LYS A 213 14.58 -13.74 -17.00
N ARG A 214 14.78 -13.40 -15.72
CA ARG A 214 15.36 -14.31 -14.73
C ARG A 214 14.47 -15.53 -14.49
N LEU A 215 13.14 -15.34 -14.44
CA LEU A 215 12.20 -16.45 -14.28
C LEU A 215 12.22 -17.37 -15.49
N LEU A 216 12.27 -16.83 -16.72
CA LEU A 216 12.39 -17.61 -17.95
C LEU A 216 13.70 -18.42 -17.98
N GLU A 217 14.83 -17.85 -17.55
CA GLU A 217 16.11 -18.54 -17.42
C GLU A 217 16.03 -19.74 -16.44
N TYR A 218 15.43 -19.54 -15.26
CA TYR A 218 15.27 -20.61 -14.26
C TYR A 218 14.30 -21.70 -14.69
N LEU A 219 13.32 -21.39 -15.52
CA LEU A 219 12.34 -22.34 -16.03
C LEU A 219 12.89 -23.22 -17.14
N SER A 220 14.05 -22.90 -17.72
CA SER A 220 14.73 -23.78 -18.65
C SER A 220 15.03 -25.14 -18.01
N PHE A 221 14.78 -26.25 -18.71
CA PHE A 221 15.16 -27.61 -18.23
C PHE A 221 16.68 -27.82 -18.19
N GLU A 222 17.45 -26.99 -18.89
CA GLU A 222 18.92 -26.99 -18.83
C GLU A 222 19.41 -26.33 -17.52
N HIS A 223 18.62 -25.46 -16.94
CA HIS A 223 18.96 -24.80 -15.69
C HIS A 223 18.74 -25.76 -14.50
N PRO A 224 19.73 -25.92 -13.58
CA PRO A 224 19.67 -26.89 -12.49
C PRO A 224 18.58 -26.60 -11.43
N THR A 225 17.95 -25.45 -11.45
CA THR A 225 16.93 -25.03 -10.46
C THR A 225 15.59 -25.65 -10.79
N PRO A 226 15.08 -26.61 -10.00
CA PRO A 226 13.76 -27.20 -10.22
C PRO A 226 12.62 -26.39 -9.56
N ARG A 227 12.92 -25.61 -8.52
CA ARG A 227 11.94 -24.91 -7.68
C ARG A 227 12.31 -23.47 -7.47
N ILE A 228 11.37 -22.56 -7.75
CA ILE A 228 11.57 -21.11 -7.75
C ILE A 228 10.54 -20.47 -6.83
N GLY A 229 11.00 -19.63 -5.90
CA GLY A 229 10.17 -18.80 -5.05
C GLY A 229 10.09 -17.37 -5.58
N ILE A 230 8.89 -16.85 -5.77
CA ILE A 230 8.65 -15.43 -6.04
C ILE A 230 8.18 -14.79 -4.74
N GLU A 231 9.04 -14.02 -4.12
CA GLU A 231 8.80 -13.43 -2.79
C GLU A 231 8.57 -11.93 -2.86
N GLY A 232 7.87 -11.38 -1.88
CA GLY A 232 7.62 -9.94 -1.73
C GLY A 232 6.30 -9.64 -1.04
N ILE A 233 6.06 -8.38 -0.74
CA ILE A 233 4.84 -7.92 -0.06
C ILE A 233 3.56 -8.21 -0.85
N GLY A 234 2.42 -8.10 -0.16
CA GLY A 234 1.12 -8.11 -0.80
C GLY A 234 0.97 -6.98 -1.82
N GLY A 235 0.36 -7.28 -2.97
CA GLY A 235 0.10 -6.29 -4.01
C GLY A 235 1.28 -5.89 -4.89
N VAL A 236 2.47 -6.47 -4.70
CA VAL A 236 3.69 -6.11 -5.46
C VAL A 236 3.71 -6.69 -6.88
N GLY A 237 2.78 -7.59 -7.20
CA GLY A 237 2.65 -8.16 -8.55
C GLY A 237 3.19 -9.59 -8.73
N LYS A 238 3.42 -10.37 -7.65
CA LYS A 238 3.93 -11.76 -7.72
C LYS A 238 3.08 -12.65 -8.63
N THR A 239 1.78 -12.72 -8.35
CA THR A 239 0.83 -13.52 -9.13
C THR A 239 0.75 -13.05 -10.57
N ALA A 240 0.80 -11.72 -10.82
CA ALA A 240 0.78 -11.14 -12.15
C ALA A 240 2.01 -11.56 -12.96
N LEU A 241 3.22 -11.51 -12.35
CA LEU A 241 4.48 -11.94 -12.99
C LEU A 241 4.39 -13.41 -13.42
N VAL A 242 3.97 -14.28 -12.50
CA VAL A 242 3.94 -15.74 -12.76
C VAL A 242 2.89 -16.07 -13.82
N LEU A 243 1.71 -15.44 -13.76
CA LEU A 243 0.67 -15.63 -14.76
C LEU A 243 1.07 -15.10 -16.14
N ASP A 244 1.77 -13.97 -16.21
CA ASP A 244 2.25 -13.43 -17.50
C ASP A 244 3.23 -14.39 -18.17
N VAL A 245 4.19 -14.92 -17.42
CA VAL A 245 5.14 -15.93 -17.91
C VAL A 245 4.42 -17.24 -18.29
N ALA A 246 3.45 -17.69 -17.48
CA ALA A 246 2.69 -18.91 -17.77
C ALA A 246 1.85 -18.78 -19.05
N HIS A 247 1.20 -17.63 -19.24
CA HIS A 247 0.47 -17.34 -20.47
C HIS A 247 1.39 -17.20 -21.69
N HIS A 248 2.60 -16.70 -21.50
CA HIS A 248 3.60 -16.65 -22.58
C HIS A 248 3.97 -18.07 -23.06
N TYR A 249 4.24 -19.00 -22.12
CA TYR A 249 4.48 -20.40 -22.47
C TYR A 249 3.28 -21.06 -23.13
N TRP A 250 2.06 -20.76 -22.68
CA TRP A 250 0.84 -21.26 -23.29
C TRP A 250 0.64 -20.77 -24.73
N GLN A 251 0.94 -19.50 -25.01
CA GLN A 251 0.86 -18.94 -26.38
C GLN A 251 1.87 -19.59 -27.30
N ILE A 252 3.13 -19.72 -26.89
CA ILE A 252 4.17 -20.38 -27.68
C ILE A 252 3.79 -21.84 -27.99
N GLY A 253 3.21 -22.55 -27.02
CA GLY A 253 2.71 -23.91 -27.23
C GLY A 253 1.67 -24.00 -28.35
N ARG A 254 0.77 -23.03 -28.42
CA ARG A 254 -0.28 -22.95 -29.47
C ARG A 254 0.26 -22.54 -30.84
N GLU A 255 1.17 -21.57 -30.89
CA GLU A 255 1.76 -21.10 -32.16
C GLU A 255 2.67 -22.16 -32.77
N ALA A 256 3.32 -22.98 -31.96
CA ALA A 256 4.12 -24.12 -32.42
C ALA A 256 3.28 -25.23 -33.05
N GLU A 257 1.94 -25.24 -32.85
CA GLU A 257 1.01 -26.14 -33.54
C GLU A 257 0.63 -25.63 -34.93
N SER A 258 0.77 -24.33 -35.21
CA SER A 258 0.26 -23.70 -36.44
C SER A 258 1.31 -23.36 -37.50
N GLU A 259 2.58 -23.23 -37.18
CA GLU A 259 3.61 -22.86 -38.17
C GLU A 259 4.99 -23.50 -37.92
N ASN A 260 5.68 -23.87 -38.98
CA ASN A 260 7.08 -24.34 -39.01
C ASN A 260 8.09 -23.20 -38.75
N ILE A 261 8.02 -22.56 -37.58
CA ILE A 261 8.94 -21.50 -37.16
C ILE A 261 10.09 -22.12 -36.37
N SER A 262 11.31 -21.69 -36.73
CA SER A 262 12.58 -22.10 -36.16
C SER A 262 12.59 -22.20 -34.65
N ARG A 263 12.75 -23.42 -34.15
CA ARG A 263 12.58 -23.88 -32.78
C ARG A 263 13.86 -23.69 -31.95
N GLU A 264 14.32 -22.50 -31.72
CA GLU A 264 15.46 -22.30 -30.80
C GLU A 264 15.02 -21.60 -29.51
N SER A 265 15.21 -22.31 -28.41
CA SER A 265 15.55 -21.92 -27.04
C SER A 265 14.52 -21.86 -25.92
N LEU A 266 13.22 -22.07 -26.07
CA LEU A 266 12.34 -22.11 -24.89
C LEU A 266 11.89 -23.53 -24.52
N PRO A 267 11.86 -23.89 -23.22
CA PRO A 267 11.43 -25.21 -22.76
C PRO A 267 9.96 -25.45 -23.08
N LYS A 268 9.64 -26.60 -23.66
CA LYS A 268 8.27 -26.99 -23.97
C LYS A 268 7.67 -27.68 -22.76
N PHE A 269 6.72 -27.04 -22.11
CA PHE A 269 5.83 -27.67 -21.14
C PHE A 269 4.66 -28.33 -21.87
N GLU A 270 4.29 -29.54 -21.44
CA GLU A 270 3.12 -30.28 -21.91
C GLU A 270 1.90 -30.02 -21.02
N ALA A 271 2.14 -29.53 -19.79
CA ALA A 271 1.11 -29.09 -18.87
C ALA A 271 1.52 -27.83 -18.11
N ILE A 272 0.55 -26.93 -17.87
CA ILE A 272 0.69 -25.76 -16.98
C ILE A 272 -0.45 -25.78 -15.97
N ILE A 273 -0.09 -25.97 -14.70
CA ILE A 273 -1.07 -26.13 -13.62
C ILE A 273 -0.93 -24.97 -12.64
N PHE A 274 -2.02 -24.20 -12.49
CA PHE A 274 -2.11 -23.07 -11.57
C PHE A 274 -3.03 -23.39 -10.41
N ILE A 275 -2.52 -23.28 -9.19
CA ILE A 275 -3.22 -23.57 -7.94
C ILE A 275 -3.04 -22.37 -7.01
N SER A 276 -4.14 -21.82 -6.47
CA SER A 276 -4.09 -20.60 -5.66
C SER A 276 -4.93 -20.72 -4.39
N ALA A 277 -4.27 -20.56 -3.26
CA ALA A 277 -4.92 -20.49 -1.95
C ALA A 277 -5.43 -19.09 -1.59
N LYS A 278 -5.38 -18.13 -2.49
CA LYS A 278 -5.82 -16.74 -2.26
C LYS A 278 -7.27 -16.70 -1.76
N PRO A 279 -7.53 -16.16 -0.56
CA PRO A 279 -8.87 -16.22 0.03
C PRO A 279 -9.85 -15.24 -0.56
N GLN A 280 -9.37 -14.14 -1.12
CA GLN A 280 -10.18 -12.99 -1.52
C GLN A 280 -9.58 -12.28 -2.74
N HIS A 281 -10.42 -11.59 -3.50
CA HIS A 281 -10.00 -10.65 -4.54
C HIS A 281 -10.14 -9.23 -4.02
N PHE A 282 -9.09 -8.43 -4.17
CA PHE A 282 -9.17 -7.00 -3.93
C PHE A 282 -9.54 -6.31 -5.24
N THR A 283 -10.68 -5.59 -5.25
CA THR A 283 -11.21 -4.89 -6.42
C THR A 283 -11.35 -3.40 -6.15
N ALA A 284 -11.62 -2.62 -7.19
CA ALA A 284 -11.92 -1.19 -7.03
C ALA A 284 -13.16 -0.92 -6.16
N CYS A 285 -14.06 -1.91 -6.04
CA CYS A 285 -15.30 -1.82 -5.25
C CYS A 285 -15.17 -2.44 -3.85
N GLY A 286 -13.98 -2.91 -3.46
CA GLY A 286 -13.73 -3.53 -2.16
C GLY A 286 -13.23 -4.97 -2.27
N ILE A 287 -13.29 -5.69 -1.14
CA ILE A 287 -12.81 -7.06 -1.02
C ILE A 287 -13.93 -8.04 -1.33
N LEU A 288 -13.71 -8.92 -2.32
CA LEU A 288 -14.63 -9.99 -2.69
C LEU A 288 -14.08 -11.35 -2.25
N PRO A 289 -14.85 -12.16 -1.53
CA PRO A 289 -14.42 -13.51 -1.15
C PRO A 289 -14.33 -14.40 -2.39
N ARG A 290 -13.33 -15.26 -2.42
CA ARG A 290 -13.18 -16.26 -3.47
C ARG A 290 -14.04 -17.47 -3.16
N PHE A 291 -14.89 -17.90 -4.10
CA PHE A 291 -15.81 -19.03 -3.91
C PHE A 291 -15.08 -20.36 -3.80
N ARG A 292 -14.10 -20.60 -4.68
CA ARG A 292 -13.24 -21.78 -4.64
C ARG A 292 -11.82 -21.36 -4.28
N ARG A 293 -11.23 -22.07 -3.34
CA ARG A 293 -9.83 -21.91 -2.92
C ARG A 293 -9.27 -23.25 -2.52
N GLU A 294 -8.11 -23.54 -3.03
CA GLU A 294 -7.34 -24.70 -2.64
C GLU A 294 -6.60 -24.40 -1.34
N ARG A 295 -6.83 -25.18 -0.29
CA ARG A 295 -6.25 -24.94 1.04
C ARG A 295 -5.38 -26.06 1.55
N THR A 296 -5.64 -27.26 1.08
CA THR A 296 -5.03 -28.50 1.58
C THR A 296 -4.19 -29.16 0.50
N LEU A 297 -3.33 -30.10 0.89
CA LEU A 297 -2.57 -30.92 -0.04
C LEU A 297 -3.49 -31.74 -0.97
N ARG A 298 -4.62 -32.22 -0.42
CA ARG A 298 -5.62 -32.95 -1.21
C ARG A 298 -6.26 -32.10 -2.30
N ASP A 299 -6.47 -30.82 -2.06
CA ASP A 299 -6.97 -29.88 -3.07
C ASP A 299 -5.95 -29.71 -4.21
N ILE A 300 -4.65 -29.68 -3.87
CA ILE A 300 -3.55 -29.61 -4.85
C ILE A 300 -3.60 -30.87 -5.75
N PHE A 301 -3.66 -32.05 -5.16
CA PHE A 301 -3.73 -33.31 -5.91
C PHE A 301 -4.97 -33.36 -6.82
N THR A 302 -6.12 -32.96 -6.28
CA THR A 302 -7.35 -32.89 -7.06
C THR A 302 -7.25 -31.94 -8.25
N SER A 303 -6.60 -30.80 -8.08
CA SER A 303 -6.39 -29.81 -9.13
C SER A 303 -5.43 -30.33 -10.22
N ILE A 304 -4.34 -30.98 -9.81
CA ILE A 304 -3.40 -31.64 -10.74
C ILE A 304 -4.10 -32.72 -11.53
N ALA A 305 -4.79 -33.65 -10.84
CA ALA A 305 -5.47 -34.79 -11.45
C ALA A 305 -6.55 -34.35 -12.45
N ARG A 306 -7.33 -33.33 -12.11
CA ARG A 306 -8.35 -32.75 -13.01
C ARG A 306 -7.73 -32.15 -14.26
N THR A 307 -6.60 -31.44 -14.13
CA THR A 307 -5.93 -30.79 -15.26
C THR A 307 -5.29 -31.82 -16.18
N LEU A 308 -4.62 -32.84 -15.62
CA LEU A 308 -3.97 -33.91 -16.40
C LEU A 308 -4.92 -35.03 -16.82
N LYS A 309 -6.16 -35.04 -16.29
CA LYS A 309 -7.18 -36.09 -16.50
C LYS A 309 -6.66 -37.48 -16.13
N CYS A 310 -5.93 -37.59 -15.02
CA CYS A 310 -5.28 -38.82 -14.60
C CYS A 310 -6.05 -39.62 -13.54
N TRP A 311 -7.22 -39.16 -13.08
CA TRP A 311 -8.12 -39.89 -12.22
C TRP A 311 -9.46 -40.16 -12.91
N ASP A 312 -9.82 -41.42 -13.00
CA ASP A 312 -11.19 -41.86 -13.34
C ASP A 312 -12.07 -41.80 -12.09
N THR A 313 -11.53 -42.24 -10.94
CA THR A 313 -12.15 -42.16 -9.62
C THR A 313 -11.16 -41.57 -8.61
N PRO A 314 -11.60 -40.67 -7.71
CA PRO A 314 -10.71 -40.12 -6.70
C PRO A 314 -10.19 -41.22 -5.76
N PRO A 315 -8.89 -41.26 -5.44
CA PRO A 315 -8.31 -42.23 -4.52
C PRO A 315 -8.86 -42.08 -3.10
N ALA A 316 -8.91 -43.19 -2.37
CA ALA A 316 -9.49 -43.25 -1.02
C ALA A 316 -8.57 -42.61 0.04
N SER A 317 -7.25 -42.81 -0.10
CA SER A 317 -6.26 -42.25 0.81
C SER A 317 -5.44 -41.12 0.20
N LEU A 318 -4.70 -40.38 1.03
CA LEU A 318 -3.81 -39.33 0.60
C LEU A 318 -2.54 -39.93 -0.03
N GLU A 319 -2.08 -41.06 0.48
CA GLU A 319 -0.92 -41.79 0.00
C GLU A 319 -1.16 -42.33 -1.41
N GLU A 320 -2.29 -42.97 -1.65
CA GLU A 320 -2.68 -43.43 -3.00
C GLU A 320 -2.77 -42.26 -3.98
N ALA A 321 -3.32 -41.11 -3.53
CA ALA A 321 -3.41 -39.92 -4.32
C ALA A 321 -2.02 -39.40 -4.70
N TRP A 322 -1.10 -39.38 -3.76
CA TRP A 322 0.29 -38.96 -3.96
C TRP A 322 1.00 -39.87 -4.99
N GLU A 323 0.91 -41.18 -4.85
CA GLU A 323 1.53 -42.14 -5.78
C GLU A 323 1.02 -41.94 -7.22
N GLN A 324 -0.30 -41.85 -7.38
CA GLN A 324 -0.90 -41.65 -8.70
C GLN A 324 -0.48 -40.32 -9.33
N ILE A 325 -0.49 -39.23 -8.55
CA ILE A 325 -0.05 -37.91 -9.01
C ILE A 325 1.43 -37.91 -9.40
N HIS A 326 2.29 -38.54 -8.59
CA HIS A 326 3.72 -38.65 -8.86
C HIS A 326 3.98 -39.41 -10.18
N LEU A 327 3.30 -40.51 -10.40
CA LEU A 327 3.39 -41.31 -11.64
C LEU A 327 2.91 -40.51 -12.88
N CYS A 328 1.87 -39.70 -12.75
CA CYS A 328 1.39 -38.83 -13.82
C CYS A 328 2.39 -37.72 -14.12
N LEU A 329 2.89 -37.03 -13.11
CA LEU A 329 3.83 -35.93 -13.27
C LEU A 329 5.20 -36.40 -13.80
N ALA A 330 5.60 -37.65 -13.50
CA ALA A 330 6.83 -38.23 -14.07
C ALA A 330 6.80 -38.43 -15.59
N LYS A 331 5.61 -38.47 -16.19
CA LYS A 331 5.41 -38.69 -17.62
C LYS A 331 5.25 -37.43 -18.44
N VAL A 332 4.97 -36.28 -17.79
CA VAL A 332 4.55 -35.04 -18.45
C VAL A 332 5.40 -33.87 -17.99
N ARG A 333 6.05 -33.17 -18.91
CA ARG A 333 6.79 -31.93 -18.57
C ARG A 333 5.83 -30.86 -18.09
N THR A 334 5.83 -30.60 -16.80
CA THR A 334 4.81 -29.77 -16.14
C THR A 334 5.43 -28.52 -15.53
N LEU A 335 4.79 -27.38 -15.77
CA LEU A 335 4.97 -26.16 -14.98
C LEU A 335 3.89 -26.14 -13.89
N LEU A 336 4.27 -26.35 -12.65
CA LEU A 336 3.39 -26.32 -11.48
C LEU A 336 3.54 -24.97 -10.77
N ILE A 337 2.45 -24.22 -10.66
CA ILE A 337 2.41 -22.91 -10.03
C ILE A 337 1.56 -22.98 -8.78
N ILE A 338 2.15 -22.70 -7.61
CA ILE A 338 1.46 -22.60 -6.32
C ILE A 338 1.42 -21.15 -5.88
N ASP A 339 0.26 -20.54 -6.00
CA ASP A 339 0.08 -19.12 -5.68
C ASP A 339 -0.41 -18.92 -4.24
N ASN A 340 0.22 -17.97 -3.53
CA ASN A 340 -0.03 -17.65 -2.12
C ASN A 340 0.23 -18.85 -1.17
N LEU A 341 1.42 -19.44 -1.24
CA LEU A 341 1.83 -20.57 -0.38
C LEU A 341 1.63 -20.27 1.11
N ASP A 342 1.80 -19.01 1.53
CA ASP A 342 1.62 -18.54 2.90
C ASP A 342 0.19 -18.67 3.44
N THR A 343 -0.79 -18.95 2.60
CA THR A 343 -2.21 -19.08 2.97
C THR A 343 -2.72 -20.53 2.97
N PHE A 344 -1.88 -21.51 2.62
CA PHE A 344 -2.21 -22.92 2.77
C PHE A 344 -2.24 -23.34 4.24
N GLU A 345 -3.23 -24.17 4.60
CA GLU A 345 -3.40 -24.68 5.98
C GLU A 345 -2.28 -25.66 6.36
N GLU A 346 -1.81 -26.47 5.39
CA GLU A 346 -0.79 -27.52 5.57
C GLU A 346 0.53 -27.15 4.87
N ARG A 347 1.02 -25.92 5.10
CA ARG A 347 2.20 -25.39 4.39
C ARG A 347 3.42 -26.34 4.39
N GLN A 348 3.71 -26.97 5.52
CA GLN A 348 4.85 -27.89 5.64
C GLN A 348 4.67 -29.14 4.78
N ASN A 349 3.47 -29.72 4.76
CA ASN A 349 3.17 -30.88 3.91
C ASN A 349 3.24 -30.51 2.42
N VAL A 350 2.77 -29.31 2.05
CA VAL A 350 2.89 -28.80 0.68
C VAL A 350 4.37 -28.62 0.29
N LEU A 351 5.20 -28.06 1.17
CA LEU A 351 6.62 -27.92 0.91
C LEU A 351 7.30 -29.30 0.77
N GLY A 352 6.99 -30.27 1.64
CA GLY A 352 7.48 -31.67 1.55
C GLY A 352 7.14 -32.27 0.19
N PHE A 353 5.86 -32.21 -0.20
CA PHE A 353 5.41 -32.66 -1.52
C PHE A 353 6.20 -32.02 -2.66
N LEU A 354 6.41 -30.68 -2.63
CA LEU A 354 7.15 -29.99 -3.68
C LEU A 354 8.63 -30.40 -3.77
N TYR A 355 9.22 -30.84 -2.65
CA TYR A 355 10.60 -31.36 -2.64
C TYR A 355 10.73 -32.73 -3.32
N GLU A 356 9.70 -33.57 -3.29
CA GLU A 356 9.69 -34.94 -3.79
C GLU A 356 9.25 -35.05 -5.25
N LEU A 357 8.94 -33.92 -5.91
CA LEU A 357 8.48 -33.92 -7.30
C LEU A 357 9.56 -34.40 -8.27
N PRO A 358 9.17 -35.13 -9.34
CA PRO A 358 10.10 -35.65 -10.35
C PRO A 358 10.74 -34.50 -11.16
N PRO A 359 11.91 -34.73 -11.79
CA PRO A 359 12.65 -33.72 -12.55
C PRO A 359 11.91 -33.20 -13.80
N THR A 360 10.86 -33.86 -14.22
CA THR A 360 9.93 -33.42 -15.27
C THR A 360 9.11 -32.19 -14.87
N VAL A 361 9.11 -31.84 -13.56
CA VAL A 361 8.30 -30.73 -13.03
C VAL A 361 9.18 -29.54 -12.66
N LYS A 362 8.88 -28.38 -13.23
CA LYS A 362 9.36 -27.09 -12.74
C LYS A 362 8.30 -26.46 -11.85
N VAL A 363 8.70 -26.02 -10.66
CA VAL A 363 7.79 -25.43 -9.68
C VAL A 363 8.03 -23.93 -9.54
N VAL A 364 6.96 -23.14 -9.58
CA VAL A 364 6.99 -21.72 -9.21
C VAL A 364 6.00 -21.50 -8.08
N ILE A 365 6.48 -20.95 -7.00
CA ILE A 365 5.61 -20.54 -5.88
C ILE A 365 5.63 -19.04 -5.67
N THR A 366 4.49 -18.48 -5.30
CA THR A 366 4.44 -17.12 -4.79
C THR A 366 4.18 -17.12 -3.29
N SER A 367 4.92 -16.29 -2.56
CA SER A 367 4.79 -16.20 -1.11
C SER A 367 5.07 -14.77 -0.61
N ARG A 368 4.46 -14.41 0.52
CA ARG A 368 4.83 -13.23 1.31
C ARG A 368 5.92 -13.54 2.34
N GLU A 369 6.17 -14.80 2.56
CA GLU A 369 7.14 -15.31 3.52
C GLU A 369 8.32 -15.96 2.79
N PRO A 370 9.48 -16.03 3.43
CA PRO A 370 10.65 -16.72 2.89
C PRO A 370 10.34 -18.19 2.56
N THR A 371 10.88 -18.63 1.45
CA THR A 371 10.77 -20.00 0.96
C THR A 371 12.16 -20.64 0.89
N PRO A 372 12.27 -21.98 1.06
CA PRO A 372 13.58 -22.65 1.02
C PRO A 372 14.06 -22.93 -0.41
N PHE A 373 13.63 -22.15 -1.41
CA PHE A 373 13.90 -22.36 -2.81
C PHE A 373 14.79 -21.25 -3.40
N THR A 374 15.11 -21.35 -4.68
CA THR A 374 15.79 -20.24 -5.37
C THR A 374 14.84 -19.07 -5.52
N VAL A 375 15.22 -17.92 -4.97
CA VAL A 375 14.30 -16.79 -4.80
C VAL A 375 14.50 -15.70 -5.83
N ILE A 376 13.38 -15.18 -6.35
CA ILE A 376 13.29 -13.90 -7.03
C ILE A 376 12.47 -12.95 -6.13
N HIS A 377 13.13 -11.94 -5.56
CA HIS A 377 12.48 -10.94 -4.75
C HIS A 377 11.84 -9.85 -5.61
N LEU A 378 10.54 -9.59 -5.40
CA LEU A 378 9.84 -8.47 -6.01
C LEU A 378 9.72 -7.32 -4.99
N ALA A 379 10.44 -6.24 -5.27
CA ALA A 379 10.28 -4.97 -4.55
C ALA A 379 9.14 -4.12 -5.15
N ALA A 380 8.77 -3.02 -4.48
CA ALA A 380 7.92 -1.99 -5.06
C ALA A 380 8.56 -1.43 -6.34
N LEU A 381 7.73 -0.94 -7.27
CA LEU A 381 8.23 -0.38 -8.54
C LEU A 381 9.05 0.89 -8.28
N PRO A 382 10.18 1.06 -8.98
CA PRO A 382 10.89 2.33 -9.03
C PRO A 382 9.98 3.45 -9.55
N GLN A 383 10.34 4.70 -9.27
CA GLN A 383 9.50 5.86 -9.62
C GLN A 383 9.16 5.91 -11.11
N THR A 384 10.12 5.69 -11.99
CA THR A 384 9.93 5.68 -13.44
C THR A 384 8.86 4.68 -13.87
N GLU A 385 8.98 3.44 -13.40
CA GLU A 385 8.08 2.35 -13.76
C GLU A 385 6.70 2.51 -13.12
N ALA A 386 6.67 3.01 -11.89
CA ALA A 386 5.41 3.33 -11.21
C ALA A 386 4.64 4.44 -11.95
N LEU A 387 5.32 5.50 -12.43
CA LEU A 387 4.71 6.56 -13.24
C LEU A 387 4.22 6.03 -14.60
N ASN A 388 4.93 5.07 -15.21
CA ASN A 388 4.49 4.40 -16.43
C ASN A 388 3.20 3.61 -16.17
N LEU A 389 3.13 2.86 -15.07
CA LEU A 389 1.93 2.12 -14.68
C LEU A 389 0.75 3.08 -14.39
N ILE A 390 0.99 4.18 -13.67
CA ILE A 390 -0.04 5.20 -13.42
C ILE A 390 -0.58 5.77 -14.74
N LYS A 391 0.31 6.11 -15.67
CA LYS A 391 -0.06 6.64 -17.00
C LYS A 391 -0.87 5.63 -17.82
N GLN A 392 -0.47 4.37 -17.82
CA GLN A 392 -1.18 3.29 -18.50
C GLN A 392 -2.59 3.12 -17.89
N GLN A 393 -2.70 2.96 -16.58
CA GLN A 393 -3.96 2.78 -15.88
C GLN A 393 -4.90 3.98 -16.03
N ALA A 394 -4.34 5.20 -16.02
CA ALA A 394 -5.11 6.41 -16.26
C ALA A 394 -5.70 6.46 -17.67
N ARG A 395 -4.94 6.04 -18.69
CA ARG A 395 -5.44 5.91 -20.08
C ARG A 395 -6.54 4.88 -20.21
N GLU A 396 -6.32 3.67 -19.65
CA GLU A 396 -7.30 2.57 -19.68
C GLU A 396 -8.64 2.97 -19.04
N LYS A 397 -8.59 3.80 -17.99
CA LYS A 397 -9.77 4.26 -17.23
C LYS A 397 -10.29 5.65 -17.63
N GLY A 398 -9.70 6.27 -18.65
CA GLY A 398 -10.12 7.58 -19.15
C GLY A 398 -9.83 8.77 -18.21
N VAL A 399 -8.89 8.63 -17.28
CA VAL A 399 -8.53 9.67 -16.31
C VAL A 399 -7.38 10.52 -16.82
N LYS A 400 -7.52 11.85 -16.76
CA LYS A 400 -6.43 12.79 -17.07
C LYS A 400 -5.68 13.15 -15.79
N LEU A 401 -4.43 12.69 -15.65
CA LEU A 401 -3.55 13.01 -14.55
C LEU A 401 -2.39 13.88 -15.01
N SER A 402 -2.15 15.01 -14.31
CA SER A 402 -0.92 15.79 -14.49
C SER A 402 0.28 15.05 -13.88
N LEU A 403 1.49 15.42 -14.31
CA LEU A 403 2.73 14.83 -13.77
C LEU A 403 2.82 15.00 -12.24
N GLY A 404 2.48 16.18 -11.70
CA GLY A 404 2.49 16.44 -10.27
C GLY A 404 1.51 15.55 -9.50
N LYS A 405 0.28 15.33 -9.99
CA LYS A 405 -0.68 14.39 -9.39
C LYS A 405 -0.20 12.95 -9.46
N SER A 406 0.45 12.56 -10.55
CA SER A 406 1.03 11.23 -10.71
C SER A 406 2.19 11.00 -9.72
N GLN A 407 3.04 12.00 -9.50
CA GLN A 407 4.11 11.95 -8.51
C GLN A 407 3.56 11.88 -7.07
N GLN A 408 2.52 12.64 -6.76
CA GLN A 408 1.84 12.55 -5.45
C GLN A 408 1.24 11.16 -5.24
N LEU A 409 0.58 10.59 -6.26
CA LEU A 409 0.04 9.23 -6.17
C LEU A 409 1.15 8.19 -5.96
N TYR A 410 2.31 8.34 -6.63
CA TYR A 410 3.48 7.50 -6.39
C TYR A 410 3.97 7.60 -4.94
N GLN A 411 4.10 8.80 -4.40
CA GLN A 411 4.53 8.99 -2.99
C GLN A 411 3.58 8.32 -2.00
N ILE A 412 2.26 8.41 -2.22
CA ILE A 412 1.24 7.79 -1.37
C ILE A 412 1.31 6.26 -1.47
N THR A 413 1.41 5.73 -2.68
CA THR A 413 1.37 4.28 -2.94
C THR A 413 2.70 3.58 -2.67
N GLY A 414 3.80 4.33 -2.58
CA GLY A 414 5.15 3.78 -2.42
C GLY A 414 5.57 2.86 -3.57
N GLY A 415 4.99 3.04 -4.76
CA GLY A 415 5.28 2.20 -5.94
C GLY A 415 4.66 0.80 -5.90
N ILE A 416 3.72 0.53 -5.01
CA ILE A 416 3.02 -0.78 -4.95
C ILE A 416 1.97 -0.85 -6.07
N PRO A 417 2.11 -1.78 -7.05
CA PRO A 417 1.21 -1.85 -8.21
C PRO A 417 -0.27 -1.93 -7.86
N ALA A 418 -0.66 -2.76 -6.90
CA ALA A 418 -2.05 -2.89 -6.48
C ALA A 418 -2.62 -1.59 -5.90
N ALA A 419 -1.80 -0.83 -5.16
CA ALA A 419 -2.19 0.47 -4.62
C ALA A 419 -2.33 1.52 -5.72
N ILE A 420 -1.44 1.49 -6.73
CA ILE A 420 -1.53 2.35 -7.91
C ILE A 420 -2.81 2.07 -8.67
N VAL A 421 -3.10 0.81 -9.00
CA VAL A 421 -4.31 0.41 -9.73
C VAL A 421 -5.58 0.81 -8.96
N TYR A 422 -5.60 0.58 -7.64
CA TYR A 422 -6.70 1.01 -6.78
C TYR A 422 -6.85 2.53 -6.75
N GLY A 423 -5.77 3.27 -6.54
CA GLY A 423 -5.78 4.73 -6.48
C GLY A 423 -6.29 5.35 -7.78
N VAL A 424 -5.81 4.87 -8.95
CA VAL A 424 -6.31 5.34 -10.26
C VAL A 424 -7.78 4.97 -10.47
N SER A 425 -8.23 3.81 -9.97
CA SER A 425 -9.64 3.41 -10.05
C SER A 425 -10.55 4.32 -9.22
N GLN A 426 -10.12 4.74 -8.04
CA GLN A 426 -10.85 5.71 -7.21
C GLN A 426 -10.91 7.10 -7.88
N LEU A 427 -9.80 7.54 -8.48
CA LEU A 427 -9.79 8.77 -9.27
C LEU A 427 -10.73 8.70 -10.47
N ALA A 428 -10.82 7.54 -11.13
CA ALA A 428 -11.78 7.29 -12.22
C ALA A 428 -13.23 7.31 -11.75
N ALA A 429 -13.50 6.90 -10.51
CA ALA A 429 -14.80 6.98 -9.87
C ALA A 429 -15.18 8.41 -9.40
N GLY A 430 -14.29 9.39 -9.61
CA GLY A 430 -14.55 10.81 -9.30
C GLY A 430 -14.04 11.29 -7.94
N TYR A 431 -13.35 10.45 -7.16
CA TYR A 431 -12.76 10.88 -5.90
C TYR A 431 -11.58 11.85 -6.12
N ALA A 432 -11.42 12.85 -5.27
CA ALA A 432 -10.24 13.70 -5.29
C ALA A 432 -9.00 12.95 -4.80
N LEU A 433 -7.81 13.36 -5.25
CA LEU A 433 -6.55 12.71 -4.85
C LEU A 433 -6.32 12.73 -3.32
N GLN A 434 -6.80 13.76 -2.64
CA GLN A 434 -6.75 13.86 -1.18
C GLN A 434 -7.60 12.77 -0.50
N ASP A 435 -8.80 12.50 -1.04
CA ASP A 435 -9.69 11.45 -0.53
C ASP A 435 -9.11 10.06 -0.78
N VAL A 436 -8.51 9.85 -1.97
CA VAL A 436 -7.79 8.61 -2.30
C VAL A 436 -6.63 8.40 -1.34
N SER A 437 -5.87 9.45 -1.02
CA SER A 437 -4.81 9.42 -0.01
C SER A 437 -5.35 9.00 1.35
N LEU A 438 -6.43 9.62 1.80
CA LEU A 438 -7.08 9.25 3.05
C LEU A 438 -7.58 7.81 3.07
N CYS A 439 -8.16 7.31 1.98
CA CYS A 439 -8.62 5.92 1.86
C CYS A 439 -7.48 4.91 1.92
N LEU A 440 -6.35 5.20 1.24
CA LEU A 440 -5.18 4.35 1.25
C LEU A 440 -4.42 4.37 2.58
N LEU A 441 -4.35 5.55 3.23
CA LEU A 441 -3.56 5.78 4.44
C LEU A 441 -4.38 5.60 5.72
N LYS A 442 -5.72 5.49 5.67
CA LYS A 442 -6.51 5.19 6.86
C LYS A 442 -6.05 3.88 7.48
N SER A 443 -5.70 3.93 8.74
CA SER A 443 -5.16 2.83 9.53
C SER A 443 -6.08 1.61 9.63
N LYS A 444 -7.38 1.83 9.55
CA LYS A 444 -8.43 0.79 9.45
C LYS A 444 -8.94 0.64 8.01
N GLY A 445 -8.21 1.18 7.01
CA GLY A 445 -8.57 1.06 5.61
C GLY A 445 -8.47 -0.39 5.15
N GLU A 446 -9.46 -0.85 4.41
CA GLU A 446 -9.51 -2.22 3.85
C GLU A 446 -8.23 -2.57 3.10
N PHE A 447 -7.63 -1.60 2.40
CA PHE A 447 -6.39 -1.81 1.63
C PHE A 447 -5.21 -2.16 2.52
N SER A 448 -4.88 -1.32 3.50
CA SER A 448 -3.71 -1.52 4.37
C SER A 448 -3.85 -2.79 5.20
N HIS A 449 -5.05 -3.05 5.74
CA HIS A 449 -5.33 -4.27 6.50
C HIS A 449 -5.23 -5.53 5.63
N PHE A 450 -5.77 -5.51 4.41
CA PHE A 450 -5.73 -6.62 3.48
C PHE A 450 -4.29 -7.02 3.09
N TYR A 451 -3.42 -6.05 2.81
CA TYR A 451 -2.07 -6.32 2.33
C TYR A 451 -1.04 -6.50 3.45
N PHE A 452 -1.18 -5.80 4.57
CA PHE A 452 -0.18 -5.78 5.64
C PHE A 452 -0.65 -6.40 6.95
N GLY A 453 -1.96 -6.40 7.24
CA GLY A 453 -2.51 -6.80 8.54
C GLY A 453 -2.09 -8.19 9.01
N SER A 454 -2.21 -9.20 8.14
CA SER A 454 -1.83 -10.58 8.48
C SER A 454 -0.32 -10.75 8.73
N VAL A 455 0.51 -10.03 8.00
CA VAL A 455 1.98 -10.09 8.16
C VAL A 455 2.37 -9.44 9.49
N VAL A 456 1.85 -8.25 9.78
CA VAL A 456 2.15 -7.53 11.02
C VAL A 456 1.61 -8.28 12.25
N GLN A 457 0.42 -8.89 12.15
CA GLN A 457 -0.15 -9.70 13.22
C GLN A 457 0.75 -10.90 13.59
N ARG A 458 1.35 -11.56 12.61
CA ARG A 458 2.28 -12.69 12.87
C ARG A 458 3.59 -12.28 13.53
N LEU A 459 4.00 -11.02 13.39
CA LEU A 459 5.19 -10.49 14.04
C LEU A 459 4.96 -10.15 15.52
N GLN A 460 3.70 -10.13 16.01
CA GLN A 460 3.38 -9.78 17.39
C GLN A 460 4.17 -10.63 18.39
N GLY A 461 4.71 -9.95 19.42
CA GLY A 461 5.55 -10.58 20.44
C GLY A 461 7.03 -10.79 20.05
N GLN A 462 7.39 -10.64 18.77
CA GLN A 462 8.77 -10.80 18.30
C GLN A 462 9.55 -9.47 18.36
N PRO A 463 10.91 -9.51 18.43
CA PRO A 463 11.74 -8.31 18.31
C PRO A 463 11.47 -7.52 17.03
N ALA A 464 11.24 -8.20 15.91
CA ALA A 464 10.90 -7.58 14.63
C ALA A 464 9.65 -6.67 14.71
N HIS A 465 8.63 -7.06 15.49
CA HIS A 465 7.43 -6.24 15.68
C HIS A 465 7.73 -4.93 16.41
N ARG A 466 8.54 -4.99 17.47
CA ARG A 466 8.96 -3.80 18.22
C ARG A 466 9.82 -2.84 17.38
N LEU A 467 10.74 -3.40 16.57
CA LEU A 467 11.54 -2.63 15.62
C LEU A 467 10.67 -1.96 14.57
N LEU A 468 9.67 -2.67 14.05
CA LEU A 468 8.71 -2.17 13.06
C LEU A 468 7.88 -1.01 13.62
N MET A 469 7.34 -1.15 14.84
CA MET A 469 6.60 -0.08 15.52
C MET A 469 7.48 1.14 15.79
N ALA A 470 8.73 0.94 16.23
CA ALA A 470 9.68 2.00 16.44
C ALA A 470 9.99 2.77 15.14
N LEU A 471 10.25 2.05 14.04
CA LEU A 471 10.51 2.65 12.73
C LEU A 471 9.39 3.58 12.26
N ALA A 472 8.13 3.27 12.58
CA ALA A 472 6.99 4.10 12.19
C ALA A 472 6.98 5.48 12.86
N MET A 473 7.69 5.65 13.97
CA MET A 473 7.75 6.91 14.71
C MET A 473 8.68 7.94 14.05
N PHE A 474 9.67 7.50 13.28
CA PHE A 474 10.64 8.39 12.67
C PHE A 474 10.11 9.03 11.38
N PRO A 475 10.11 10.35 11.25
CA PRO A 475 9.71 11.02 10.00
C PRO A 475 10.71 10.80 8.88
N LYS A 476 12.01 10.76 9.20
CA LYS A 476 13.11 10.41 8.27
C LYS A 476 13.68 9.03 8.58
N PRO A 477 14.21 8.33 7.57
CA PRO A 477 14.83 7.02 7.75
C PRO A 477 15.93 7.07 8.83
N PRO A 478 15.77 6.36 9.97
CA PRO A 478 16.74 6.35 11.05
C PRO A 478 17.91 5.40 10.78
N ILE A 479 18.98 5.56 11.55
CA ILE A 479 20.06 4.59 11.65
C ILE A 479 19.65 3.41 12.55
N ARG A 480 20.37 2.29 12.46
CA ARG A 480 20.09 1.06 13.22
C ARG A 480 20.02 1.31 14.73
N GLU A 481 21.00 2.04 15.24
CA GLU A 481 21.19 2.32 16.66
C GLU A 481 19.96 3.04 17.25
N ALA A 482 19.46 4.04 16.54
CA ALA A 482 18.24 4.78 16.91
C ALA A 482 17.01 3.87 16.97
N VAL A 483 16.83 3.04 15.95
CA VAL A 483 15.69 2.09 15.89
C VAL A 483 15.75 1.10 17.05
N CYS A 484 16.92 0.51 17.31
CA CYS A 484 17.12 -0.48 18.38
C CYS A 484 16.87 0.12 19.77
N ALA A 485 17.37 1.33 20.02
CA ALA A 485 17.14 2.04 21.26
C ALA A 485 15.66 2.31 21.52
N VAL A 486 14.96 2.85 20.52
CA VAL A 486 13.53 3.17 20.61
C VAL A 486 12.69 1.91 20.76
N ALA A 487 13.01 0.83 20.04
CA ALA A 487 12.34 -0.46 20.14
C ALA A 487 12.63 -1.21 21.45
N SER A 488 13.63 -0.77 22.23
CA SER A 488 14.18 -1.51 23.39
C SER A 488 14.59 -2.94 23.00
N VAL A 489 15.36 -3.06 21.89
CA VAL A 489 15.95 -4.32 21.44
C VAL A 489 17.46 -4.19 21.61
N ASN A 490 17.94 -4.55 22.80
CA ASN A 490 19.34 -4.34 23.21
C ASN A 490 20.26 -5.48 22.78
N ASP A 491 19.71 -6.66 22.49
CA ASP A 491 20.48 -7.78 21.97
C ASP A 491 20.82 -7.54 20.50
N PRO A 492 22.12 -7.43 20.14
CA PRO A 492 22.55 -7.18 18.77
C PRO A 492 22.14 -8.27 17.77
N ILE A 493 22.02 -9.53 18.21
CA ILE A 493 21.63 -10.67 17.39
C ILE A 493 20.14 -10.58 17.08
N ALA A 494 19.30 -10.44 18.11
CA ALA A 494 17.86 -10.29 17.94
C ALA A 494 17.48 -9.04 17.12
N ALA A 495 18.24 -7.95 17.24
CA ALA A 495 18.08 -6.76 16.42
C ALA A 495 18.43 -7.02 14.94
N ALA A 496 19.54 -7.72 14.69
CA ALA A 496 19.94 -8.07 13.33
C ALA A 496 18.93 -9.01 12.66
N GLU A 497 18.54 -10.09 13.35
CA GLU A 497 17.54 -11.04 12.87
C GLU A 497 16.19 -10.36 12.61
N GLY A 498 15.75 -9.52 13.55
CA GLY A 498 14.50 -8.78 13.39
C GLY A 498 14.50 -7.83 12.18
N LEU A 499 15.59 -7.09 11.96
CA LEU A 499 15.73 -6.19 10.79
C LEU A 499 15.83 -6.99 9.48
N VAL A 500 16.57 -8.11 9.46
CA VAL A 500 16.64 -9.00 8.31
C VAL A 500 15.27 -9.60 7.99
N GLN A 501 14.53 -10.04 9.01
CA GLN A 501 13.17 -10.55 8.86
C GLN A 501 12.25 -9.49 8.24
N LEU A 502 12.31 -8.24 8.70
CA LEU A 502 11.51 -7.14 8.15
C LEU A 502 11.89 -6.82 6.69
N GLN A 503 13.17 -6.94 6.33
CA GLN A 503 13.62 -6.79 4.94
C GLN A 503 13.14 -7.94 4.05
N GLN A 504 13.25 -9.19 4.52
CA GLN A 504 12.74 -10.37 3.82
C GLN A 504 11.24 -10.27 3.57
N LEU A 505 10.48 -9.75 4.55
CA LEU A 505 9.06 -9.45 4.40
C LEU A 505 8.80 -8.20 3.54
N SER A 506 9.85 -7.56 3.03
CA SER A 506 9.79 -6.33 2.22
C SER A 506 8.97 -5.19 2.88
N LEU A 507 8.89 -5.16 4.20
CA LEU A 507 8.24 -4.08 4.95
C LEU A 507 9.15 -2.86 5.06
N ILE A 508 10.47 -3.09 5.09
CA ILE A 508 11.49 -2.05 5.16
C ILE A 508 12.53 -2.21 4.05
N GLN A 509 13.17 -1.10 3.71
CA GLN A 509 14.32 -1.05 2.82
C GLN A 509 15.53 -0.53 3.59
N HIS A 510 16.71 -1.07 3.30
CA HIS A 510 17.97 -0.63 3.88
C HIS A 510 18.83 0.01 2.80
N GLN A 511 19.11 1.30 2.92
CA GLN A 511 19.94 2.07 2.00
C GLN A 511 20.82 3.03 2.79
N GLN A 512 22.10 3.12 2.44
CA GLN A 512 23.06 4.06 3.07
C GLN A 512 23.05 4.01 4.62
N ARG A 513 23.01 2.80 5.20
CA ARG A 513 22.91 2.54 6.65
C ARG A 513 21.62 3.04 7.32
N ARG A 514 20.59 3.38 6.55
CA ARG A 514 19.29 3.86 7.04
C ARG A 514 18.17 2.93 6.66
N TYR A 515 17.14 2.86 7.50
CA TYR A 515 15.99 1.99 7.31
C TYR A 515 14.76 2.81 6.95
N THR A 516 14.21 2.52 5.77
CA THR A 516 13.01 3.19 5.25
C THR A 516 11.82 2.25 5.36
N LEU A 517 10.74 2.70 6.00
CA LEU A 517 9.48 2.00 6.06
C LEU A 517 8.60 2.40 4.88
N LEU A 518 7.93 1.42 4.25
CA LEU A 518 7.00 1.71 3.17
C LEU A 518 5.84 2.61 3.65
N PRO A 519 5.45 3.65 2.89
CA PRO A 519 4.43 4.62 3.31
C PRO A 519 3.10 3.98 3.73
N LEU A 520 2.60 3.02 2.93
CA LEU A 520 1.35 2.31 3.24
C LEU A 520 1.46 1.38 4.45
N ALA A 521 2.61 0.72 4.65
CA ALA A 521 2.87 -0.07 5.84
C ALA A 521 2.93 0.81 7.08
N ARG A 522 3.55 2.01 6.98
CA ARG A 522 3.66 2.98 8.06
C ARG A 522 2.30 3.34 8.66
N SER A 523 1.31 3.61 7.84
CA SER A 523 -0.04 3.98 8.29
C SER A 523 -0.71 2.86 9.09
N CYS A 524 -0.57 1.61 8.64
CA CYS A 524 -1.08 0.43 9.34
C CYS A 524 -0.40 0.27 10.71
N ILE A 525 0.92 0.48 10.77
CA ILE A 525 1.72 0.30 11.98
C ILE A 525 1.46 1.44 12.98
N LEU A 526 1.33 2.69 12.53
CA LEU A 526 0.96 3.81 13.40
C LEU A 526 -0.39 3.60 14.07
N ALA A 527 -1.32 2.94 13.41
CA ALA A 527 -2.60 2.55 14.04
C ALA A 527 -2.43 1.50 15.13
N GLN A 528 -1.57 0.53 14.91
CA GLN A 528 -1.27 -0.48 15.93
C GLN A 528 -0.51 0.13 17.11
N LEU A 529 0.39 1.06 16.83
CA LEU A 529 1.09 1.82 17.84
C LEU A 529 0.10 2.61 18.73
N ALA A 530 -0.82 3.35 18.11
CA ALA A 530 -1.88 4.08 18.83
C ALA A 530 -2.83 3.16 19.62
N ALA A 531 -3.04 1.93 19.17
CA ALA A 531 -3.82 0.93 19.92
C ALA A 531 -3.04 0.31 21.09
N ASN A 532 -1.71 0.44 21.11
CA ASN A 532 -0.83 -0.04 22.17
C ASN A 532 -0.19 1.16 22.93
N SER A 533 -1.03 1.87 23.68
CA SER A 533 -0.66 3.12 24.34
C SER A 533 0.52 2.99 25.31
N GLU A 534 0.67 1.84 25.97
CA GLU A 534 1.78 1.59 26.89
C GLU A 534 3.11 1.51 26.13
N PHE A 535 3.17 0.71 25.06
CA PHE A 535 4.37 0.64 24.23
C PHE A 535 4.67 1.99 23.57
N GLU A 536 3.65 2.69 23.08
CA GLU A 536 3.83 4.02 22.46
C GLU A 536 4.46 5.00 23.45
N CYS A 537 3.93 5.09 24.67
CA CYS A 537 4.46 5.99 25.70
C CYS A 537 5.92 5.70 26.00
N LEU A 538 6.26 4.44 26.25
CA LEU A 538 7.64 4.02 26.54
C LEU A 538 8.57 4.24 25.34
N ALA A 539 8.13 3.95 24.15
CA ALA A 539 8.92 4.15 22.94
C ALA A 539 9.17 5.64 22.65
N ARG A 540 8.16 6.50 22.89
CA ARG A 540 8.30 7.96 22.78
C ARG A 540 9.30 8.53 23.78
N ASN A 541 9.30 8.04 25.01
CA ASN A 541 10.30 8.45 25.98
C ASN A 541 11.72 8.08 25.53
N ARG A 542 11.94 6.81 25.12
CA ARG A 542 13.23 6.36 24.60
C ARG A 542 13.64 7.11 23.32
N TRP A 543 12.70 7.55 22.51
CA TRP A 543 12.95 8.35 21.32
C TRP A 543 13.48 9.74 21.68
N VAL A 544 12.89 10.39 22.69
CA VAL A 544 13.41 11.65 23.22
C VAL A 544 14.79 11.45 23.87
N ASP A 545 14.95 10.44 24.75
CA ASP A 545 16.21 10.15 25.42
C ASP A 545 17.34 9.86 24.44
N TRP A 546 17.05 9.13 23.35
CA TRP A 546 18.01 8.88 22.28
C TRP A 546 18.50 10.18 21.64
N TYR A 547 17.56 11.06 21.23
CA TYR A 547 17.97 12.30 20.58
C TYR A 547 18.59 13.31 21.54
N LEU A 548 18.21 13.35 22.80
CA LEU A 548 18.93 14.12 23.83
C LEU A 548 20.39 13.67 23.95
N SER A 549 20.63 12.36 23.96
CA SER A 549 22.01 11.83 24.01
C SER A 549 22.78 12.12 22.71
N PHE A 550 22.10 11.91 21.56
CA PHE A 550 22.68 12.14 20.24
C PHE A 550 23.09 13.61 20.01
N VAL A 551 22.20 14.56 20.35
CA VAL A 551 22.52 15.99 20.17
C VAL A 551 23.60 16.47 21.14
N ARG A 552 23.66 15.90 22.35
CA ARG A 552 24.73 16.20 23.31
C ARG A 552 26.09 15.71 22.80
N GLU A 553 26.15 14.54 22.18
CA GLU A 553 27.37 13.96 21.63
C GLU A 553 27.88 14.74 20.40
N HIS A 554 26.96 15.26 19.57
CA HIS A 554 27.29 15.89 18.27
C HIS A 554 27.11 17.42 18.26
N GLY A 555 26.56 18.01 19.33
CA GLY A 555 26.15 19.42 19.38
C GLY A 555 27.24 20.44 19.56
N GLY A 556 28.41 20.05 20.07
CA GLY A 556 29.52 20.94 20.39
C GLY A 556 29.25 21.88 21.56
N GLU A 557 30.28 22.26 22.29
CA GLU A 557 30.20 23.17 23.45
C GLU A 557 30.48 24.64 23.10
N ASP A 558 31.13 24.90 21.93
CA ASP A 558 31.51 26.26 21.52
C ASP A 558 31.51 26.44 19.99
N TRP A 559 31.76 27.70 19.56
CA TRP A 559 31.83 28.11 18.15
C TRP A 559 33.03 27.55 17.37
N ASN A 560 34.02 27.00 18.03
CA ASN A 560 35.30 26.57 17.45
C ASN A 560 35.29 25.06 17.08
N GLY A 561 34.32 24.28 17.57
CA GLY A 561 34.12 22.86 17.24
C GLY A 561 33.41 22.61 15.92
N TRP A 562 33.62 23.42 14.91
CA TRP A 562 32.85 23.54 13.66
C TRP A 562 33.02 22.41 12.63
N ASP A 563 33.93 21.48 12.86
CA ASP A 563 34.40 20.61 11.80
C ASP A 563 33.44 19.45 11.47
N ASP A 564 32.45 19.11 12.32
CA ASP A 564 31.58 17.98 12.03
C ASP A 564 30.14 18.09 12.55
N TYR A 565 29.37 19.08 12.08
CA TYR A 565 27.92 19.12 12.26
C TYR A 565 27.14 18.26 11.24
N GLN A 566 27.81 17.49 10.40
CA GLN A 566 27.17 16.64 9.40
C GLN A 566 26.19 15.63 10.03
N PRO A 567 26.47 14.96 11.17
CA PRO A 567 25.52 14.08 11.81
C PRO A 567 24.21 14.76 12.23
N LEU A 568 24.28 15.99 12.78
CA LEU A 568 23.09 16.76 13.14
C LEU A 568 22.27 17.15 11.91
N GLY A 569 22.93 17.55 10.81
CA GLY A 569 22.26 17.86 9.55
C GLY A 569 21.50 16.67 8.98
N GLN A 570 22.07 15.47 9.05
CA GLN A 570 21.44 14.24 8.59
C GLN A 570 20.22 13.84 9.42
N GLU A 571 20.21 14.17 10.72
CA GLU A 571 19.12 13.85 11.67
C GLU A 571 18.19 15.04 11.95
N TRP A 572 18.40 16.18 11.29
CA TRP A 572 17.72 17.43 11.63
C TRP A 572 16.20 17.33 11.63
N GLU A 573 15.59 16.71 10.62
CA GLU A 573 14.14 16.54 10.58
C GLU A 573 13.62 15.63 11.71
N ASN A 574 14.39 14.64 12.14
CA ASN A 574 14.05 13.81 13.29
C ASN A 574 14.15 14.63 14.59
N ILE A 575 15.17 15.48 14.73
CA ILE A 575 15.36 16.37 15.88
C ILE A 575 14.22 17.40 15.97
N ILE A 576 13.81 18.00 14.85
CA ILE A 576 12.63 18.88 14.79
C ILE A 576 11.40 18.17 15.38
N ASN A 577 11.12 16.96 14.94
CA ASN A 577 9.95 16.23 15.39
C ASN A 577 10.01 15.84 16.88
N VAL A 578 11.20 15.59 17.41
CA VAL A 578 11.40 15.35 18.85
C VAL A 578 11.09 16.63 19.64
N MET A 579 11.60 17.76 19.19
CA MET A 579 11.33 19.05 19.86
C MET A 579 9.83 19.37 19.82
N ASP A 580 9.18 19.23 18.65
CA ASP A 580 7.74 19.47 18.51
C ASP A 580 6.91 18.53 19.41
N TRP A 581 7.34 17.27 19.56
CA TRP A 581 6.75 16.33 20.51
C TRP A 581 6.92 16.79 21.96
N CYS A 582 8.12 17.25 22.36
CA CYS A 582 8.38 17.76 23.69
C CYS A 582 7.49 18.98 24.00
N ILE A 583 7.37 19.90 23.05
CA ILE A 583 6.51 21.08 23.14
C ILE A 583 5.03 20.67 23.29
N ALA A 584 4.55 19.77 22.43
CA ALA A 584 3.15 19.32 22.44
C ALA A 584 2.76 18.55 23.71
N ARG A 585 3.73 17.98 24.44
CA ARG A 585 3.53 17.21 25.67
C ARG A 585 4.02 17.93 26.92
N ASP A 586 4.35 19.21 26.80
CA ASP A 586 4.82 20.06 27.90
C ASP A 586 6.05 19.51 28.65
N ARG A 587 6.94 18.83 27.89
CA ARG A 587 8.22 18.29 28.38
C ARG A 587 9.27 19.41 28.44
N TYR A 588 9.06 20.37 29.31
CA TYR A 588 9.83 21.61 29.41
C TYR A 588 11.33 21.36 29.56
N THR A 589 11.73 20.50 30.49
CA THR A 589 13.16 20.21 30.78
C THR A 589 13.86 19.63 29.55
N ASP A 590 13.23 18.72 28.87
CA ASP A 590 13.79 18.05 27.67
C ASP A 590 13.91 19.03 26.51
N ALA A 591 12.88 19.86 26.31
CA ALA A 591 12.90 20.90 25.29
C ALA A 591 13.99 21.95 25.53
N CYS A 592 14.17 22.39 26.78
CA CYS A 592 15.31 23.29 27.17
C CYS A 592 16.65 22.65 26.87
N GLN A 593 16.82 21.36 27.23
CA GLN A 593 18.08 20.65 27.00
C GLN A 593 18.35 20.48 25.51
N LEU A 594 17.35 20.03 24.73
CA LEU A 594 17.46 19.92 23.27
C LEU A 594 17.89 21.25 22.64
N TRP A 595 17.24 22.36 23.04
CA TRP A 595 17.63 23.68 22.54
C TRP A 595 19.09 24.02 22.85
N ARG A 596 19.53 23.84 24.10
CA ARG A 596 20.89 24.14 24.50
C ARG A 596 21.94 23.37 23.72
N ASP A 597 21.65 22.09 23.44
CA ASP A 597 22.57 21.18 22.76
C ASP A 597 22.59 21.42 21.22
N VAL A 598 21.49 21.92 20.60
CA VAL A 598 21.44 22.18 19.14
C VAL A 598 21.71 23.64 18.77
N LYS A 599 21.70 24.58 19.69
CA LYS A 599 21.75 26.03 19.41
C LYS A 599 22.94 26.42 18.51
N TYR A 600 24.13 25.85 18.74
CA TYR A 600 25.31 26.16 17.92
C TYR A 600 25.17 25.66 16.48
N TYR A 601 24.57 24.48 16.28
CA TYR A 601 24.23 24.01 14.94
C TYR A 601 23.24 24.94 14.22
N ILE A 602 22.21 25.41 14.91
CA ILE A 602 21.19 26.33 14.36
C ILE A 602 21.82 27.67 13.92
N TYR A 603 22.83 28.13 14.62
CA TYR A 603 23.57 29.37 14.30
C TYR A 603 24.70 29.13 13.28
N SER A 604 25.03 27.89 12.93
CA SER A 604 26.14 27.55 12.05
C SER A 604 25.88 27.92 10.59
N PRO A 605 26.91 28.23 9.78
CA PRO A 605 26.76 28.41 8.35
C PRO A 605 26.34 27.14 7.61
N ALA A 606 26.59 25.96 8.17
CA ALA A 606 26.15 24.68 7.62
C ALA A 606 24.60 24.61 7.57
N HIS A 607 23.93 24.99 8.66
CA HIS A 607 22.48 25.05 8.75
C HIS A 607 21.89 26.11 7.82
N GLN A 608 22.59 27.25 7.63
CA GLN A 608 22.10 28.33 6.77
C GLN A 608 22.17 28.03 5.26
N ARG A 609 23.10 27.17 4.83
CA ARG A 609 23.25 26.78 3.41
C ARG A 609 22.18 25.79 2.97
N ASP A 610 21.62 25.06 3.90
CA ASP A 610 20.56 24.09 3.60
C ASP A 610 19.23 24.83 3.47
N ARG A 611 18.88 25.24 2.22
CA ARG A 611 17.67 26.02 1.87
C ARG A 611 16.35 25.33 2.26
N LEU A 612 16.40 24.11 2.75
CA LEU A 612 15.25 23.34 3.22
C LEU A 612 14.93 23.60 4.69
N THR A 613 15.80 24.23 5.45
CA THR A 613 15.58 24.53 6.87
C THR A 613 14.71 25.79 6.99
N ASN A 614 13.48 25.58 7.45
CA ASN A 614 12.56 26.66 7.77
C ASN A 614 13.13 27.47 8.95
N TRP A 615 13.61 28.69 8.68
CA TRP A 615 14.20 29.60 9.69
C TRP A 615 13.21 30.01 10.79
N GLU A 616 11.92 29.86 10.54
CA GLU A 616 10.84 30.15 11.51
C GLU A 616 10.78 29.14 12.64
N THR A 617 11.12 27.87 12.39
CA THR A 617 11.02 26.78 13.37
C THR A 617 11.76 27.07 14.68
N PRO A 618 13.03 27.53 14.68
CA PRO A 618 13.75 27.89 15.91
C PRO A 618 13.11 29.03 16.70
N LEU A 619 12.49 30.00 16.02
CA LEU A 619 11.80 31.10 16.67
C LEU A 619 10.52 30.64 17.37
N ILE A 620 9.77 29.73 16.73
CA ILE A 620 8.57 29.11 17.33
C ILE A 620 8.96 28.35 18.62
N TRP A 621 10.05 27.60 18.59
CA TRP A 621 10.55 26.90 19.75
C TRP A 621 10.93 27.84 20.90
N LEU A 622 11.65 28.92 20.57
CA LEU A 622 12.05 29.93 21.56
C LEU A 622 10.85 30.66 22.15
N ASP A 623 9.86 31.01 21.36
CA ASP A 623 8.64 31.64 21.86
C ASP A 623 7.91 30.73 22.87
N TRP A 624 7.78 29.44 22.57
CA TRP A 624 7.22 28.47 23.50
C TRP A 624 8.07 28.31 24.77
N LEU A 625 9.40 28.18 24.61
CA LEU A 625 10.32 28.02 25.75
C LEU A 625 10.27 29.21 26.68
N ILE A 626 10.23 30.45 26.17
CA ILE A 626 10.11 31.69 26.96
C ILE A 626 8.78 31.65 27.72
N GLN A 627 7.68 31.38 27.06
CA GLN A 627 6.36 31.31 27.71
C GLN A 627 6.32 30.23 28.79
N ALA A 628 6.85 29.04 28.48
CA ALA A 628 6.89 27.91 29.40
C ALA A 628 7.77 28.20 30.64
N ALA A 629 8.91 28.88 30.45
CA ALA A 629 9.78 29.31 31.53
C ALA A 629 9.12 30.37 32.43
N GLN A 630 8.50 31.38 31.82
CA GLN A 630 7.75 32.41 32.55
C GLN A 630 6.62 31.83 33.42
N THR A 631 5.86 30.88 32.85
CA THR A 631 4.75 30.21 33.54
C THR A 631 5.24 29.41 34.77
N ARG A 632 6.50 28.95 34.74
CA ARG A 632 7.15 28.17 35.81
C ARG A 632 8.00 29.00 36.72
N GLU A 633 8.00 30.33 36.54
CA GLU A 633 8.83 31.29 37.27
C GLU A 633 10.35 31.02 37.12
N ASP A 634 10.76 30.32 36.05
CA ASP A 634 12.17 30.09 35.71
C ASP A 634 12.73 31.27 34.91
N TRP A 635 12.95 32.36 35.62
CA TRP A 635 13.40 33.62 35.03
C TRP A 635 14.81 33.54 34.41
N SER A 636 15.64 32.63 34.90
CA SER A 636 16.98 32.40 34.36
C SER A 636 16.90 31.82 32.97
N THR A 637 16.13 30.75 32.78
CA THR A 637 15.94 30.14 31.48
C THR A 637 15.12 31.07 30.53
N ALA A 638 14.14 31.82 31.06
CA ALA A 638 13.42 32.80 30.27
C ALA A 638 14.36 33.86 29.66
N ALA A 639 15.28 34.40 30.45
CA ALA A 639 16.27 35.38 30.01
C ALA A 639 17.24 34.78 28.97
N GLU A 640 17.74 33.54 29.19
CA GLU A 640 18.58 32.81 28.24
C GLU A 640 17.88 32.66 26.89
N MET A 641 16.58 32.25 26.85
CA MET A 641 15.84 32.04 25.66
C MET A 641 15.47 33.36 24.93
N MET A 642 15.25 34.44 25.70
CA MET A 642 15.02 35.77 25.11
C MET A 642 16.29 36.31 24.43
N ASP A 643 17.45 36.12 25.02
CA ASP A 643 18.74 36.49 24.43
C ASP A 643 18.98 35.68 23.12
N ALA A 644 18.78 34.37 23.18
CA ALA A 644 18.89 33.51 22.01
C ALA A 644 17.94 33.94 20.89
N ARG A 645 16.70 34.33 21.22
CA ARG A 645 15.70 34.82 20.25
C ARG A 645 16.14 36.12 19.61
N ALA A 646 16.64 37.06 20.41
CA ALA A 646 17.18 38.35 19.92
C ALA A 646 18.36 38.13 18.97
N GLY A 647 19.28 37.24 19.32
CA GLY A 647 20.42 36.86 18.49
C GLY A 647 19.98 36.25 17.15
N LYS A 648 18.95 35.40 17.13
CA LYS A 648 18.42 34.79 15.88
C LYS A 648 17.78 35.82 14.99
N LEU A 649 16.98 36.74 15.54
CA LEU A 649 16.37 37.84 14.77
C LEU A 649 17.43 38.79 14.19
N ALA A 650 18.47 39.13 14.97
CA ALA A 650 19.59 39.96 14.50
C ALA A 650 20.31 39.29 13.31
N GLN A 651 20.57 37.99 13.40
CA GLN A 651 21.19 37.20 12.33
C GLN A 651 20.34 37.20 11.05
N GLN A 652 19.02 37.08 11.17
CA GLN A 652 18.09 37.15 10.06
C GLN A 652 18.16 38.52 9.36
N LEU A 653 18.05 39.60 10.11
CA LEU A 653 18.12 40.96 9.55
C LEU A 653 19.44 41.22 8.83
N LEU A 654 20.55 40.72 9.35
CA LEU A 654 21.85 40.81 8.70
C LEU A 654 21.90 39.99 7.40
N SER A 655 21.30 38.84 7.35
CA SER A 655 21.26 37.97 6.15
C SER A 655 20.39 38.59 5.05
N GLU A 656 19.23 39.16 5.39
CA GLU A 656 18.37 39.90 4.47
C GLU A 656 19.05 41.14 3.91
N ARG A 657 19.76 41.89 4.75
CA ARG A 657 20.51 43.06 4.34
C ARG A 657 21.65 42.72 3.36
N ARG A 658 22.34 41.59 3.57
CA ARG A 658 23.37 41.11 2.62
C ARG A 658 22.74 40.72 1.29
N ARG A 659 21.62 40.01 1.31
CA ARG A 659 20.89 39.58 0.11
C ARG A 659 20.42 40.78 -0.73
N LEU A 660 19.83 41.81 -0.09
CA LEU A 660 19.44 43.05 -0.77
C LEU A 660 20.64 43.80 -1.34
N ALA A 661 21.81 43.74 -0.67
CA ALA A 661 23.03 44.38 -1.18
C ALA A 661 23.63 43.61 -2.38
N GLU A 662 23.46 42.28 -2.43
CA GLU A 662 23.87 41.42 -3.55
C GLU A 662 22.94 41.62 -4.76
N ASP A 663 21.62 41.65 -4.54
CA ASP A 663 20.62 41.90 -5.58
C ASP A 663 20.82 43.31 -6.22
N ASN A 664 21.12 44.33 -5.41
CA ASN A 664 21.43 45.67 -5.90
C ASN A 664 22.76 45.75 -6.70
N ARG A 665 23.74 44.89 -6.37
CA ARG A 665 24.99 44.81 -7.17
C ARG A 665 24.79 44.10 -8.50
N HIS A 666 23.93 43.09 -8.58
CA HIS A 666 23.59 42.40 -9.83
C HIS A 666 22.76 43.28 -10.73
N GLY A 667 21.80 44.05 -10.21
CA GLY A 667 21.04 45.03 -10.99
C GLY A 667 21.90 46.18 -11.57
N ALA A 668 22.91 46.63 -10.81
CA ALA A 668 23.83 47.65 -11.28
C ALA A 668 24.84 47.18 -12.35
N VAL A 669 25.05 45.83 -12.46
CA VAL A 669 25.92 45.25 -13.51
C VAL A 669 25.13 44.96 -14.78
N GLU A 670 23.80 44.75 -14.71
CA GLU A 670 22.93 44.59 -15.86
C GLU A 670 22.58 45.93 -16.52
N ASP A 671 22.69 47.06 -15.80
CA ASP A 671 22.46 48.41 -16.32
C ASP A 671 23.73 49.09 -16.89
N MET A 672 24.93 48.44 -16.83
CA MET A 672 26.18 48.87 -17.49
C MET A 672 26.42 48.08 -18.79
#